data_e77910326665ff355f2537fe903198c1
#
_entry.id   e77910326665ff355f2537fe903198c1
#
_cell.length_a   1.000
_cell.length_b   1.000
_cell.length_c   1.000
_cell.angle_alpha   90.00
_cell.angle_beta   90.00
_cell.angle_gamma   90.00
#
_symmetry.space_group_name_H-M   'P 1'
#
loop_
_entity.id
_entity.type
_entity.pdbx_description
1 polymer ?
#
loop_
_entity_poly.entity_id
_entity_poly.type
_entity_poly.pdbx_seq_one_letter_code
_entity_poly.pdbx_strand_id
1 'polypeptide(L)'
;MLARQSNFRFHFFVAITLSLTATVNSLQAGEFVSHVYQGESGASKYSVYLPDGFSRDKSWPVMLWLHGAGERGDDGSLQTKFGLGNILRTSKSTFPFVVVFPQSQDRHAPILSGWDVQTADGDTALKILDEAINEYGLDPKRQALSGWSMGGFGAIELATHAPARWKSVVVLAGGPPVANFKNAKSIPFWLFHGEADAIVATTQTDELAKHLNEAGARVRVTKLPESDHNLWRDVYRWDGLWNWMLDPEINVSYEPPPALTEDSPLLKTAEEFIPALEIPNVGYVRLGNRMLEAVSASIPENIPADVLEGSLANIWDQTQAAGRSFSVRFSRISYEGDVSRAYIGAYEKDRFTLQLALSDVNLVIGRTDVNGSGKSAVAGPIRIVIGHREPVWLSVAVEPTVEDRKLRFKLISTRFQIPRNNWYVTTPQIFATRGLGMTEKRVRESLVSGLYSSRRRIEEQVQSLVPQLIEQLEKNLDTLQSTDRLSSAWPLPVYQPQIRMWPQKVVTDPDGATIVMGMSVGAYFPEENSAPPRSSQIGQLTQEELSSSEDLVVGVSSEVLTPLTSQLIAEDVAHIHLEDVPEQPFKSLYDSQQLAEIFPALKSAPAGWNLRHEFILDSPLKIETAPLQAPRLQKSIDSSPQIDEGVSLNLTVPTARVITTFQESVEAPWKPFAEFEMTISQGVKIDVKQPSFTKRAADIGWKDTAAIKCRLKSDDSGGSTDSEKFEEAFASGWKTWIQNQKSRSLEIPDLTFGSSKLRLQDA
;
A
#
# COMPACT_ATOMS: atom_id res chain seq x y z
N MET A 1 63.02 -6.60 27.20
CA MET A 1 63.44 -7.86 27.90
C MET A 1 62.26 -8.79 27.98
N LEU A 2 62.40 -9.92 27.28
CA LEU A 2 61.73 -11.23 27.43
C LEU A 2 60.21 -11.27 27.61
N ALA A 3 59.46 -11.53 26.57
CA ALA A 3 59.04 -12.79 25.95
C ALA A 3 58.63 -13.93 26.91
N ARG A 4 57.37 -14.34 26.87
CA ARG A 4 56.97 -15.76 26.92
C ARG A 4 55.63 -15.99 26.29
N GLN A 5 55.68 -16.73 25.18
CA GLN A 5 54.57 -17.46 24.55
C GLN A 5 54.13 -18.62 25.45
N SER A 6 52.87 -18.92 25.49
CA SER A 6 52.42 -20.28 25.82
C SER A 6 51.27 -20.67 24.89
N ASN A 7 51.59 -21.63 24.04
CA ASN A 7 50.70 -22.44 23.22
C ASN A 7 49.76 -23.24 24.09
N PHE A 8 48.46 -23.27 23.78
CA PHE A 8 47.56 -24.32 24.25
C PHE A 8 46.97 -25.05 23.04
N ARG A 9 47.31 -26.33 22.94
CA ARG A 9 46.88 -27.31 21.94
C ARG A 9 45.42 -27.69 22.25
N PHE A 10 44.55 -27.57 21.26
CA PHE A 10 43.19 -28.15 21.26
C PHE A 10 43.30 -29.67 21.00
N HIS A 11 42.76 -30.46 21.90
CA HIS A 11 42.53 -31.89 21.69
C HIS A 11 41.09 -32.08 21.20
N PHE A 12 40.97 -32.72 20.04
CA PHE A 12 39.71 -33.18 19.48
C PHE A 12 39.23 -34.41 20.32
N PHE A 13 38.05 -34.28 20.93
CA PHE A 13 37.28 -35.44 21.41
C PHE A 13 36.05 -35.57 20.54
N VAL A 14 36.00 -36.61 19.73
CA VAL A 14 34.81 -37.07 19.02
C VAL A 14 33.97 -37.86 20.02
N ALA A 15 32.87 -37.29 20.43
CA ALA A 15 31.82 -38.01 21.15
C ALA A 15 30.66 -38.23 20.16
N ILE A 16 30.53 -39.50 19.72
CA ILE A 16 29.33 -39.96 19.00
C ILE A 16 28.19 -40.06 20.02
N THR A 17 27.33 -39.09 20.06
CA THR A 17 26.03 -39.18 20.75
C THR A 17 24.98 -39.51 19.68
N LEU A 18 24.46 -40.74 19.69
CA LEU A 18 23.21 -41.08 19.01
C LEU A 18 22.08 -40.28 19.69
N SER A 19 21.71 -39.18 19.06
CA SER A 19 20.45 -38.51 19.38
C SER A 19 19.38 -39.09 18.47
N LEU A 20 18.44 -39.83 19.03
CA LEU A 20 17.12 -40.05 18.42
C LEU A 20 16.46 -38.69 18.29
N THR A 21 16.61 -38.05 17.14
CA THR A 21 15.75 -36.97 16.77
C THR A 21 14.42 -37.56 16.35
N ALA A 22 13.41 -37.42 17.20
CA ALA A 22 12.03 -37.49 16.78
C ALA A 22 11.86 -36.41 15.67
N THR A 23 11.74 -36.88 14.43
CA THR A 23 11.30 -36.02 13.32
C THR A 23 9.88 -35.54 13.66
N VAL A 24 9.81 -34.36 14.23
CA VAL A 24 8.59 -33.56 14.11
C VAL A 24 8.46 -33.31 12.61
N ASN A 25 7.53 -34.00 11.97
CA ASN A 25 7.09 -33.67 10.62
C ASN A 25 6.58 -32.24 10.67
N SER A 26 7.44 -31.26 10.36
CA SER A 26 6.97 -29.99 9.90
C SER A 26 6.18 -30.28 8.63
N LEU A 27 4.89 -29.98 8.63
CA LEU A 27 4.07 -29.94 7.42
C LEU A 27 4.79 -29.01 6.46
N GLN A 28 5.48 -29.59 5.49
CA GLN A 28 6.23 -28.87 4.48
C GLN A 28 5.16 -28.34 3.51
N ALA A 29 5.11 -27.04 3.28
CA ALA A 29 4.27 -26.48 2.23
C ALA A 29 4.64 -27.10 0.89
N GLY A 30 3.69 -27.26 -0.03
CA GLY A 30 3.92 -27.86 -1.33
C GLY A 30 5.02 -27.14 -2.12
N GLU A 31 5.56 -27.82 -3.13
CA GLU A 31 6.74 -27.38 -3.87
C GLU A 31 6.38 -26.73 -5.21
N PHE A 32 7.04 -25.62 -5.56
CA PHE A 32 7.03 -25.07 -6.92
C PHE A 32 8.26 -25.54 -7.69
N VAL A 33 8.01 -26.20 -8.82
CA VAL A 33 9.07 -26.70 -9.71
C VAL A 33 9.08 -25.86 -10.99
N SER A 34 10.24 -25.31 -11.34
CA SER A 34 10.41 -24.49 -12.54
C SER A 34 10.75 -25.35 -13.75
N HIS A 35 10.16 -25.02 -14.89
CA HIS A 35 10.32 -25.71 -16.16
C HIS A 35 10.55 -24.74 -17.32
N VAL A 36 10.97 -25.29 -18.45
CA VAL A 36 11.11 -24.55 -19.71
C VAL A 36 10.49 -25.38 -20.84
N TYR A 37 9.40 -24.90 -21.37
CA TYR A 37 8.78 -25.47 -22.56
C TYR A 37 9.53 -24.98 -23.81
N GLN A 38 9.85 -25.88 -24.75
CA GLN A 38 10.50 -25.56 -26.02
C GLN A 38 9.46 -25.61 -27.13
N GLY A 39 8.87 -24.47 -27.47
CA GLY A 39 7.87 -24.33 -28.51
C GLY A 39 8.43 -23.79 -29.84
N GLU A 40 7.57 -23.71 -30.85
CA GLU A 40 7.91 -23.14 -32.16
C GLU A 40 8.23 -21.64 -32.08
N SER A 41 7.59 -20.93 -31.14
CA SER A 41 7.81 -19.50 -30.86
C SER A 41 9.02 -19.22 -29.97
N GLY A 42 9.74 -20.23 -29.51
CA GLY A 42 10.87 -20.13 -28.61
C GLY A 42 10.67 -20.85 -27.27
N ALA A 43 11.55 -20.53 -26.32
CA ALA A 43 11.51 -21.09 -24.97
C ALA A 43 10.54 -20.30 -24.09
N SER A 44 9.63 -21.01 -23.40
CA SER A 44 8.70 -20.41 -22.45
C SER A 44 8.89 -21.03 -21.08
N LYS A 45 9.19 -20.19 -20.09
CA LYS A 45 9.35 -20.65 -18.71
C LYS A 45 7.98 -20.76 -18.03
N TYR A 46 7.80 -21.77 -17.22
CA TYR A 46 6.59 -21.99 -16.43
C TYR A 46 6.93 -22.66 -15.10
N SER A 47 5.98 -22.64 -14.17
CA SER A 47 6.11 -23.32 -12.89
C SER A 47 4.98 -24.31 -12.68
N VAL A 48 5.28 -25.41 -11.99
CA VAL A 48 4.30 -26.40 -11.56
C VAL A 48 4.30 -26.46 -10.03
N TYR A 49 3.13 -26.28 -9.41
CA TYR A 49 2.97 -26.51 -7.98
C TYR A 49 2.55 -27.95 -7.73
N LEU A 50 3.34 -28.64 -6.95
CA LEU A 50 3.08 -29.99 -6.46
C LEU A 50 2.58 -29.94 -5.03
N PRO A 51 1.33 -30.36 -4.73
CA PRO A 51 0.78 -30.29 -3.39
C PRO A 51 1.45 -31.30 -2.43
N ASP A 52 1.31 -31.07 -1.12
CA ASP A 52 1.78 -31.99 -0.11
C ASP A 52 1.25 -33.42 -0.35
N GLY A 53 2.15 -34.39 -0.27
CA GLY A 53 1.82 -35.79 -0.53
C GLY A 53 1.58 -36.12 -2.01
N PHE A 54 2.07 -35.27 -2.93
CA PHE A 54 2.09 -35.60 -4.35
C PHE A 54 2.87 -36.93 -4.58
N SER A 55 2.29 -37.77 -5.43
CA SER A 55 2.92 -39.01 -5.90
C SER A 55 2.44 -39.29 -7.31
N ARG A 56 3.32 -39.68 -8.19
CA ARG A 56 2.98 -40.09 -9.57
C ARG A 56 2.10 -41.36 -9.64
N ASP A 57 2.03 -42.13 -8.55
CA ASP A 57 1.17 -43.31 -8.45
C ASP A 57 -0.31 -42.95 -8.21
N LYS A 58 -0.58 -41.70 -7.89
CA LYS A 58 -1.95 -41.17 -7.72
C LYS A 58 -2.34 -40.35 -8.93
N SER A 59 -3.53 -40.59 -9.44
CA SER A 59 -4.11 -39.77 -10.53
C SER A 59 -4.59 -38.44 -9.96
N TRP A 60 -3.73 -37.41 -9.99
CA TRP A 60 -4.04 -36.07 -9.47
C TRP A 60 -4.85 -35.26 -10.47
N PRO A 61 -5.88 -34.49 -10.02
CA PRO A 61 -6.48 -33.46 -10.84
C PRO A 61 -5.48 -32.33 -11.11
N VAL A 62 -5.61 -31.69 -12.27
CA VAL A 62 -4.72 -30.59 -12.68
C VAL A 62 -5.51 -29.32 -12.91
N MET A 63 -4.92 -28.19 -12.52
CA MET A 63 -5.45 -26.87 -12.79
C MET A 63 -4.47 -26.06 -13.65
N LEU A 64 -4.97 -25.46 -14.73
CA LEU A 64 -4.26 -24.40 -15.41
C LEU A 64 -4.68 -23.08 -14.78
N TRP A 65 -3.71 -22.28 -14.32
CA TRP A 65 -3.97 -20.98 -13.74
C TRP A 65 -3.29 -19.87 -14.56
N LEU A 66 -4.09 -18.87 -14.97
CA LEU A 66 -3.67 -17.77 -15.82
C LEU A 66 -3.55 -16.48 -15.00
N HIS A 67 -2.40 -15.85 -15.08
CA HIS A 67 -2.07 -14.62 -14.34
C HIS A 67 -2.61 -13.34 -15.01
N GLY A 68 -2.57 -12.23 -14.30
CA GLY A 68 -2.94 -10.91 -14.79
C GLY A 68 -1.88 -10.25 -15.68
N ALA A 69 -2.15 -9.05 -16.14
CA ALA A 69 -1.25 -8.33 -17.04
C ALA A 69 0.10 -7.94 -16.38
N GLY A 70 0.10 -7.73 -15.06
CA GLY A 70 1.29 -7.33 -14.31
C GLY A 70 2.35 -8.41 -14.14
N GLU A 71 1.99 -9.69 -14.33
CA GLU A 71 2.89 -10.84 -14.16
C GLU A 71 3.50 -11.33 -15.49
N ARG A 72 3.35 -10.57 -16.57
CA ARG A 72 4.00 -10.82 -17.86
C ARG A 72 5.52 -10.76 -17.73
N GLY A 73 6.21 -11.60 -18.46
CA GLY A 73 7.66 -11.65 -18.45
C GLY A 73 8.19 -13.00 -18.88
N ASP A 74 9.48 -13.18 -18.70
CA ASP A 74 10.21 -14.39 -19.10
C ASP A 74 11.07 -14.98 -17.97
N ASP A 75 10.83 -14.52 -16.72
CA ASP A 75 11.57 -15.00 -15.54
C ASP A 75 11.11 -16.38 -15.06
N GLY A 76 9.86 -16.81 -15.37
CA GLY A 76 9.25 -18.08 -15.00
C GLY A 76 8.82 -18.16 -13.52
N SER A 77 8.85 -17.05 -12.79
CA SER A 77 8.57 -17.01 -11.35
C SER A 77 7.53 -15.96 -10.94
N LEU A 78 7.46 -14.82 -11.60
CA LEU A 78 6.61 -13.70 -11.23
C LEU A 78 5.11 -14.10 -11.17
N GLN A 79 4.65 -14.91 -12.12
CA GLN A 79 3.28 -15.45 -12.15
C GLN A 79 2.92 -16.30 -10.93
N THR A 80 3.89 -16.74 -10.13
CA THR A 80 3.64 -17.49 -8.89
C THR A 80 3.66 -16.62 -7.63
N LYS A 81 4.00 -15.33 -7.76
CA LYS A 81 4.08 -14.40 -6.62
C LYS A 81 2.74 -13.73 -6.31
N PHE A 82 1.78 -13.78 -7.24
CA PHE A 82 0.44 -13.18 -7.12
C PHE A 82 -0.66 -14.21 -7.26
N GLY A 83 -1.89 -13.80 -6.98
CA GLY A 83 -3.06 -14.63 -7.17
C GLY A 83 -2.99 -15.95 -6.41
N LEU A 84 -3.31 -17.04 -7.11
CA LEU A 84 -3.28 -18.38 -6.53
C LEU A 84 -1.88 -18.80 -6.07
N GLY A 85 -0.83 -18.43 -6.81
CA GLY A 85 0.54 -18.79 -6.46
C GLY A 85 0.96 -18.26 -5.09
N ASN A 86 0.55 -17.02 -4.77
CA ASN A 86 0.77 -16.43 -3.46
C ASN A 86 0.02 -17.17 -2.34
N ILE A 87 -1.24 -17.51 -2.56
CA ILE A 87 -2.03 -18.30 -1.59
C ILE A 87 -1.34 -19.63 -1.30
N LEU A 88 -0.87 -20.34 -2.33
CA LEU A 88 -0.20 -21.62 -2.17
C LEU A 88 1.15 -21.52 -1.43
N ARG A 89 1.87 -20.41 -1.58
CA ARG A 89 3.13 -20.14 -0.81
C ARG A 89 2.88 -19.86 0.67
N THR A 90 1.76 -19.28 1.00
CA THR A 90 1.45 -18.77 2.36
C THR A 90 0.49 -19.70 3.12
N SER A 91 -0.28 -20.55 2.42
CA SER A 91 -1.22 -21.49 3.03
C SER A 91 -0.53 -22.78 3.40
N LYS A 92 -0.87 -23.32 4.59
CA LYS A 92 -0.44 -24.63 5.07
C LYS A 92 -1.49 -25.72 4.84
N SER A 93 -2.52 -25.45 4.02
CA SER A 93 -3.59 -26.42 3.77
C SER A 93 -3.22 -27.42 2.69
N THR A 94 -3.78 -28.63 2.79
CA THR A 94 -3.71 -29.63 1.71
C THR A 94 -4.48 -29.12 0.49
N PHE A 95 -3.76 -28.82 -0.58
CA PHE A 95 -4.36 -28.36 -1.82
C PHE A 95 -4.68 -29.53 -2.74
N PRO A 96 -5.86 -29.57 -3.37
CA PRO A 96 -6.31 -30.78 -4.07
C PRO A 96 -5.86 -30.90 -5.53
N PHE A 97 -5.17 -29.92 -6.09
CA PHE A 97 -4.74 -29.91 -7.50
C PHE A 97 -3.22 -29.79 -7.60
N VAL A 98 -2.65 -30.41 -8.65
CA VAL A 98 -1.40 -29.93 -9.23
C VAL A 98 -1.75 -28.70 -10.06
N VAL A 99 -1.00 -27.61 -9.93
CA VAL A 99 -1.29 -26.36 -10.64
C VAL A 99 -0.16 -26.03 -11.60
N VAL A 100 -0.54 -25.73 -12.84
CA VAL A 100 0.36 -25.31 -13.90
C VAL A 100 0.25 -23.79 -14.06
N PHE A 101 1.37 -23.09 -13.94
CA PHE A 101 1.48 -21.64 -14.02
C PHE A 101 2.33 -21.25 -15.26
N PRO A 102 1.75 -21.13 -16.46
CA PRO A 102 2.47 -20.55 -17.59
C PRO A 102 2.71 -19.07 -17.35
N GLN A 103 3.70 -18.49 -18.00
CA GLN A 103 3.93 -17.05 -18.01
C GLN A 103 3.77 -16.50 -19.43
N SER A 104 2.89 -15.50 -19.59
CA SER A 104 2.75 -14.73 -20.82
C SER A 104 4.00 -13.86 -20.99
N GLN A 105 4.63 -13.92 -22.15
CA GLN A 105 5.91 -13.27 -22.42
C GLN A 105 5.75 -11.94 -23.16
N ASP A 106 4.68 -11.80 -23.95
CA ASP A 106 4.45 -10.59 -24.74
C ASP A 106 3.87 -9.46 -23.88
N ARG A 107 4.76 -8.56 -23.42
CA ARG A 107 4.39 -7.39 -22.63
C ARG A 107 3.58 -6.35 -23.41
N HIS A 108 3.66 -6.40 -24.75
CA HIS A 108 2.96 -5.50 -25.66
C HIS A 108 1.64 -6.08 -26.20
N ALA A 109 1.33 -7.35 -25.93
CA ALA A 109 0.04 -7.89 -26.31
C ALA A 109 -1.13 -7.14 -25.64
N PRO A 110 -2.27 -6.96 -26.33
CA PRO A 110 -3.47 -6.44 -25.70
C PRO A 110 -3.85 -7.25 -24.47
N ILE A 111 -4.34 -6.58 -23.43
CA ILE A 111 -4.69 -7.23 -22.16
C ILE A 111 -5.86 -8.20 -22.35
N LEU A 112 -6.89 -7.76 -23.09
CA LEU A 112 -8.09 -8.56 -23.29
C LEU A 112 -7.83 -9.83 -24.09
N SER A 113 -6.82 -9.84 -24.95
CA SER A 113 -6.45 -10.98 -25.81
C SER A 113 -5.08 -11.59 -25.49
N GLY A 114 -4.46 -11.21 -24.36
CA GLY A 114 -3.12 -11.69 -23.97
C GLY A 114 -3.01 -13.22 -23.87
N TRP A 115 -4.09 -13.90 -23.51
CA TRP A 115 -4.19 -15.36 -23.43
C TRP A 115 -5.05 -15.97 -24.55
N ASP A 116 -5.30 -15.23 -25.62
CA ASP A 116 -6.01 -15.77 -26.78
C ASP A 116 -5.20 -16.91 -27.40
N VAL A 117 -5.86 -17.97 -27.78
CA VAL A 117 -5.23 -19.13 -28.47
C VAL A 117 -4.60 -18.77 -29.82
N GLN A 118 -4.96 -17.63 -30.38
CA GLN A 118 -4.34 -17.08 -31.59
C GLN A 118 -3.04 -16.32 -31.29
N THR A 119 -2.75 -16.09 -30.02
CA THR A 119 -1.45 -15.58 -29.58
C THR A 119 -0.49 -16.72 -29.29
N ALA A 120 0.81 -16.44 -29.34
CA ALA A 120 1.81 -17.43 -28.96
C ALA A 120 1.62 -17.91 -27.50
N ASP A 121 1.24 -17.02 -26.61
CA ASP A 121 1.11 -17.32 -25.18
C ASP A 121 -0.11 -18.19 -24.86
N GLY A 122 -1.26 -17.95 -25.49
CA GLY A 122 -2.48 -18.76 -25.28
C GLY A 122 -2.33 -20.20 -25.78
N ASP A 123 -1.80 -20.39 -26.99
CA ASP A 123 -1.51 -21.71 -27.56
C ASP A 123 -0.43 -22.43 -26.73
N THR A 124 0.62 -21.72 -26.33
CA THR A 124 1.69 -22.27 -25.49
C THR A 124 1.20 -22.69 -24.13
N ALA A 125 0.27 -21.97 -23.50
CA ALA A 125 -0.29 -22.35 -22.20
C ALA A 125 -1.02 -23.71 -22.24
N LEU A 126 -1.75 -24.01 -23.34
CA LEU A 126 -2.36 -25.33 -23.53
C LEU A 126 -1.33 -26.44 -23.75
N LYS A 127 -0.28 -26.17 -24.53
CA LYS A 127 0.82 -27.11 -24.77
C LYS A 127 1.63 -27.38 -23.50
N ILE A 128 1.90 -26.38 -22.69
CA ILE A 128 2.53 -26.50 -21.37
C ILE A 128 1.69 -27.38 -20.43
N LEU A 129 0.36 -27.20 -20.44
CA LEU A 129 -0.53 -28.05 -19.66
C LEU A 129 -0.45 -29.52 -20.10
N ASP A 130 -0.40 -29.79 -21.42
CA ASP A 130 -0.27 -31.14 -21.95
C ASP A 130 1.09 -31.78 -21.58
N GLU A 131 2.17 -30.99 -21.62
CA GLU A 131 3.51 -31.42 -21.17
C GLU A 131 3.48 -31.79 -19.68
N ALA A 132 2.93 -30.93 -18.83
CA ALA A 132 2.83 -31.19 -17.40
C ALA A 132 1.96 -32.43 -17.07
N ILE A 133 0.85 -32.62 -17.79
CA ILE A 133 0.00 -33.81 -17.63
C ILE A 133 0.79 -35.09 -17.92
N ASN A 134 1.57 -35.09 -18.98
CA ASN A 134 2.39 -36.24 -19.37
C ASN A 134 3.56 -36.47 -18.42
N GLU A 135 4.26 -35.40 -18.03
CA GLU A 135 5.44 -35.49 -17.16
C GLU A 135 5.10 -35.98 -15.76
N TYR A 136 4.02 -35.47 -15.17
CA TYR A 136 3.63 -35.81 -13.80
C TYR A 136 2.56 -36.92 -13.70
N GLY A 137 2.07 -37.46 -14.82
CA GLY A 137 1.06 -38.50 -14.83
C GLY A 137 -0.29 -38.04 -14.27
N LEU A 138 -0.70 -36.81 -14.61
CA LEU A 138 -1.93 -36.18 -14.10
C LEU A 138 -3.17 -36.70 -14.84
N ASP A 139 -4.34 -36.53 -14.25
CA ASP A 139 -5.60 -37.01 -14.81
C ASP A 139 -6.13 -36.08 -15.92
N PRO A 140 -6.07 -36.47 -17.20
CA PRO A 140 -6.52 -35.62 -18.29
C PRO A 140 -8.05 -35.43 -18.33
N LYS A 141 -8.83 -36.17 -17.51
CA LYS A 141 -10.28 -36.02 -17.38
C LYS A 141 -10.69 -35.07 -16.24
N ARG A 142 -9.75 -34.70 -15.37
CA ARG A 142 -9.99 -33.80 -14.23
C ARG A 142 -9.17 -32.53 -14.35
N GLN A 143 -9.36 -31.83 -15.49
CA GLN A 143 -8.73 -30.55 -15.75
C GLN A 143 -9.62 -29.42 -15.30
N ALA A 144 -9.10 -28.48 -14.52
CA ALA A 144 -9.76 -27.26 -14.11
C ALA A 144 -9.01 -26.04 -14.69
N LEU A 145 -9.72 -24.94 -14.88
CA LEU A 145 -9.15 -23.69 -15.39
C LEU A 145 -9.55 -22.54 -14.47
N SER A 146 -8.60 -21.70 -14.14
CA SER A 146 -8.88 -20.45 -13.42
C SER A 146 -7.96 -19.34 -13.88
N GLY A 147 -8.43 -18.11 -13.79
CA GLY A 147 -7.64 -16.94 -14.11
C GLY A 147 -8.19 -15.67 -13.46
N TRP A 148 -7.31 -14.70 -13.33
CA TRP A 148 -7.59 -13.41 -12.72
C TRP A 148 -7.21 -12.27 -13.66
N SER A 149 -8.08 -11.21 -13.77
CA SER A 149 -7.85 -10.04 -14.62
C SER A 149 -7.64 -10.47 -16.09
N MET A 150 -6.51 -10.14 -16.73
CA MET A 150 -6.13 -10.66 -18.05
C MET A 150 -6.29 -12.18 -18.14
N GLY A 151 -5.87 -12.93 -17.12
CA GLY A 151 -6.07 -14.36 -17.05
C GLY A 151 -7.54 -14.78 -16.91
N GLY A 152 -8.39 -13.91 -16.37
CA GLY A 152 -9.83 -14.10 -16.32
C GLY A 152 -10.46 -14.05 -17.72
N PHE A 153 -10.06 -13.09 -18.56
CA PHE A 153 -10.46 -13.05 -19.98
C PHE A 153 -9.93 -14.28 -20.71
N GLY A 154 -8.65 -14.61 -20.52
CA GLY A 154 -8.02 -15.78 -21.10
C GLY A 154 -8.66 -17.11 -20.69
N ALA A 155 -9.13 -17.23 -19.45
CA ALA A 155 -9.82 -18.45 -19.00
C ALA A 155 -11.10 -18.70 -19.80
N ILE A 156 -11.84 -17.67 -20.20
CA ILE A 156 -13.01 -17.81 -21.07
C ILE A 156 -12.58 -18.22 -22.47
N GLU A 157 -11.53 -17.58 -23.00
CA GLU A 157 -11.02 -17.86 -24.34
C GLU A 157 -10.56 -19.32 -24.47
N LEU A 158 -9.68 -19.77 -23.57
CA LEU A 158 -9.21 -21.16 -23.55
C LEU A 158 -10.35 -22.16 -23.28
N ALA A 159 -11.34 -21.78 -22.45
CA ALA A 159 -12.48 -22.63 -22.17
C ALA A 159 -13.34 -22.86 -23.42
N THR A 160 -13.64 -21.80 -24.16
CA THR A 160 -14.47 -21.89 -25.37
C THR A 160 -13.72 -22.48 -26.57
N HIS A 161 -12.38 -22.33 -26.60
CA HIS A 161 -11.54 -22.96 -27.63
C HIS A 161 -11.45 -24.49 -27.45
N ALA A 162 -11.23 -24.98 -26.24
CA ALA A 162 -11.03 -26.39 -25.94
C ALA A 162 -12.09 -26.92 -24.93
N PRO A 163 -13.42 -26.87 -25.25
CA PRO A 163 -14.49 -27.08 -24.28
C PRO A 163 -14.54 -28.48 -23.66
N ALA A 164 -14.02 -29.48 -24.35
CA ALA A 164 -14.02 -30.87 -23.89
C ALA A 164 -13.02 -31.16 -22.77
N ARG A 165 -12.08 -30.24 -22.53
CA ARG A 165 -11.01 -30.42 -21.52
C ARG A 165 -11.50 -30.14 -20.09
N TRP A 166 -12.37 -29.15 -19.91
CA TRP A 166 -12.59 -28.50 -18.64
C TRP A 166 -13.71 -29.08 -17.82
N LYS A 167 -13.39 -29.60 -16.66
CA LYS A 167 -14.34 -30.05 -15.65
C LYS A 167 -15.07 -28.86 -15.01
N SER A 168 -14.35 -27.76 -14.80
CA SER A 168 -14.84 -26.52 -14.21
C SER A 168 -13.96 -25.33 -14.61
N VAL A 169 -14.55 -24.14 -14.66
CA VAL A 169 -13.86 -22.88 -14.97
C VAL A 169 -14.23 -21.83 -13.93
N VAL A 170 -13.22 -21.17 -13.36
CA VAL A 170 -13.37 -20.08 -12.39
C VAL A 170 -12.73 -18.81 -12.95
N VAL A 171 -13.50 -17.74 -12.99
CA VAL A 171 -13.08 -16.45 -13.54
C VAL A 171 -13.14 -15.39 -12.47
N LEU A 172 -12.03 -14.69 -12.23
CA LEU A 172 -11.94 -13.57 -11.30
C LEU A 172 -11.69 -12.27 -12.06
N ALA A 173 -12.55 -11.26 -11.86
CA ALA A 173 -12.43 -9.93 -12.47
C ALA A 173 -12.17 -10.00 -13.99
N GLY A 174 -12.86 -10.88 -14.70
CA GLY A 174 -12.81 -11.06 -16.15
C GLY A 174 -14.10 -10.59 -16.83
N GLY A 175 -14.07 -10.57 -18.15
CA GLY A 175 -15.20 -10.15 -18.98
C GLY A 175 -15.32 -10.98 -20.27
N PRO A 176 -16.26 -10.63 -21.17
CA PRO A 176 -16.45 -11.34 -22.42
C PRO A 176 -15.30 -11.00 -23.40
N PRO A 177 -14.47 -11.97 -23.79
CA PRO A 177 -13.65 -11.82 -24.97
C PRO A 177 -14.52 -11.91 -26.23
N VAL A 178 -13.92 -11.70 -27.38
CA VAL A 178 -14.61 -11.90 -28.69
C VAL A 178 -14.77 -13.41 -28.99
N ALA A 179 -15.12 -14.22 -28.02
CA ALA A 179 -15.18 -15.68 -28.13
C ALA A 179 -16.49 -16.21 -28.70
N ASN A 180 -16.42 -17.41 -29.25
CA ASN A 180 -17.64 -18.14 -29.66
C ASN A 180 -18.26 -18.86 -28.46
N PHE A 181 -19.13 -18.19 -27.72
CA PHE A 181 -19.77 -18.72 -26.51
C PHE A 181 -20.60 -20.01 -26.73
N LYS A 182 -20.97 -20.35 -27.98
CA LYS A 182 -21.71 -21.59 -28.28
C LYS A 182 -20.95 -22.82 -27.81
N ASN A 183 -19.65 -22.77 -27.75
CA ASN A 183 -18.82 -23.88 -27.28
C ASN A 183 -18.84 -24.06 -25.75
N ALA A 184 -19.31 -23.06 -24.99
CA ALA A 184 -19.31 -23.09 -23.54
C ALA A 184 -20.43 -23.97 -22.90
N LYS A 185 -21.40 -24.44 -23.68
CA LYS A 185 -22.64 -25.09 -23.21
C LYS A 185 -22.45 -26.20 -22.15
N SER A 186 -21.38 -26.99 -22.26
CA SER A 186 -21.16 -28.14 -21.37
C SER A 186 -20.30 -27.80 -20.16
N ILE A 187 -19.79 -26.59 -20.06
CA ILE A 187 -18.81 -26.20 -19.06
C ILE A 187 -19.52 -25.52 -17.88
N PRO A 188 -19.23 -25.91 -16.63
CA PRO A 188 -19.61 -25.16 -15.42
C PRO A 188 -18.70 -23.99 -15.19
N PHE A 189 -19.27 -22.79 -15.04
CA PHE A 189 -18.57 -21.56 -14.75
C PHE A 189 -18.93 -21.00 -13.37
N TRP A 190 -17.94 -20.48 -12.66
CA TRP A 190 -18.16 -19.61 -11.51
C TRP A 190 -17.39 -18.31 -11.67
N LEU A 191 -18.12 -17.20 -11.75
CA LEU A 191 -17.60 -15.87 -11.99
C LEU A 191 -17.58 -15.11 -10.67
N PHE A 192 -16.44 -14.50 -10.33
CA PHE A 192 -16.28 -13.67 -9.14
C PHE A 192 -15.83 -12.28 -9.55
N HIS A 193 -16.39 -11.24 -8.88
CA HIS A 193 -15.99 -9.85 -9.10
C HIS A 193 -16.12 -9.03 -7.84
N GLY A 194 -15.14 -8.13 -7.60
CA GLY A 194 -15.20 -7.14 -6.51
C GLY A 194 -16.06 -5.94 -6.93
N GLU A 195 -17.01 -5.52 -6.10
CA GLU A 195 -17.84 -4.35 -6.43
C GLU A 195 -17.08 -3.02 -6.32
N ALA A 196 -15.95 -3.01 -5.60
CA ALA A 196 -15.02 -1.90 -5.51
C ALA A 196 -13.88 -1.95 -6.55
N ASP A 197 -13.96 -2.86 -7.55
CA ASP A 197 -12.96 -2.98 -8.61
C ASP A 197 -12.93 -1.70 -9.48
N ALA A 198 -11.82 -0.97 -9.41
CA ALA A 198 -11.60 0.26 -10.17
C ALA A 198 -10.86 0.02 -11.51
N ILE A 199 -10.43 -1.23 -11.78
CA ILE A 199 -9.64 -1.61 -12.95
C ILE A 199 -10.52 -2.26 -14.01
N VAL A 200 -11.25 -3.31 -13.63
CA VAL A 200 -12.21 -3.99 -14.50
C VAL A 200 -13.63 -3.72 -13.99
N ALA A 201 -14.45 -3.09 -14.81
CA ALA A 201 -15.82 -2.78 -14.41
C ALA A 201 -16.64 -4.07 -14.16
N THR A 202 -17.43 -4.10 -13.09
CA THR A 202 -18.29 -5.26 -12.75
C THR A 202 -19.31 -5.60 -13.84
N THR A 203 -19.65 -4.63 -14.69
CA THR A 203 -20.49 -4.81 -15.88
C THR A 203 -19.92 -5.83 -16.87
N GLN A 204 -18.60 -5.99 -16.92
CA GLN A 204 -17.93 -6.97 -17.76
C GLN A 204 -18.31 -8.41 -17.34
N THR A 205 -18.37 -8.69 -16.04
CA THR A 205 -18.82 -9.99 -15.53
C THR A 205 -20.33 -10.18 -15.76
N ASP A 206 -21.14 -9.13 -15.69
CA ASP A 206 -22.57 -9.20 -15.99
C ASP A 206 -22.81 -9.56 -17.47
N GLU A 207 -22.09 -8.93 -18.38
CA GLU A 207 -22.15 -9.24 -19.81
C GLU A 207 -21.66 -10.66 -20.09
N LEU A 208 -20.56 -11.07 -19.49
CA LEU A 208 -20.05 -12.43 -19.60
C LEU A 208 -21.10 -13.47 -19.14
N ALA A 209 -21.68 -13.24 -17.95
CA ALA A 209 -22.73 -14.14 -17.42
C ALA A 209 -23.92 -14.21 -18.36
N LYS A 210 -24.33 -13.09 -18.94
CA LYS A 210 -25.41 -13.04 -19.92
C LYS A 210 -25.08 -13.91 -21.16
N HIS A 211 -23.92 -13.70 -21.77
CA HIS A 211 -23.50 -14.45 -22.97
C HIS A 211 -23.39 -15.96 -22.71
N LEU A 212 -22.81 -16.34 -21.56
CA LEU A 212 -22.70 -17.76 -21.18
C LEU A 212 -24.08 -18.40 -20.94
N ASN A 213 -25.01 -17.68 -20.27
CA ASN A 213 -26.38 -18.17 -20.08
C ASN A 213 -27.13 -18.30 -21.42
N GLU A 214 -27.02 -17.35 -22.33
CA GLU A 214 -27.57 -17.39 -23.68
C GLU A 214 -27.03 -18.58 -24.49
N ALA A 215 -25.76 -18.94 -24.28
CA ALA A 215 -25.15 -20.13 -24.86
C ALA A 215 -25.58 -21.44 -24.20
N GLY A 216 -26.31 -21.40 -23.08
CA GLY A 216 -26.76 -22.53 -22.31
C GLY A 216 -25.73 -23.16 -21.38
N ALA A 217 -24.71 -22.43 -21.02
CA ALA A 217 -23.72 -22.84 -19.99
C ALA A 217 -24.31 -22.77 -18.57
N ARG A 218 -23.74 -23.53 -17.66
CA ARG A 218 -24.11 -23.46 -16.24
C ARG A 218 -23.25 -22.39 -15.56
N VAL A 219 -23.86 -21.28 -15.18
CA VAL A 219 -23.12 -20.10 -14.66
C VAL A 219 -23.56 -19.79 -13.24
N ARG A 220 -22.59 -19.62 -12.38
CA ARG A 220 -22.73 -18.98 -11.05
C ARG A 220 -22.01 -17.64 -11.07
N VAL A 221 -22.58 -16.63 -10.40
CA VAL A 221 -21.97 -15.30 -10.24
C VAL A 221 -21.95 -14.95 -8.75
N THR A 222 -20.82 -14.51 -8.26
CA THR A 222 -20.66 -13.99 -6.90
C THR A 222 -19.96 -12.64 -6.98
N LYS A 223 -20.63 -11.60 -6.51
CA LYS A 223 -20.05 -10.26 -6.34
C LYS A 223 -19.69 -10.04 -4.88
N LEU A 224 -18.51 -9.47 -4.64
CA LEU A 224 -17.99 -9.20 -3.30
C LEU A 224 -18.06 -7.69 -3.03
N PRO A 225 -18.97 -7.23 -2.13
CA PRO A 225 -19.27 -5.80 -1.98
C PRO A 225 -18.10 -4.89 -1.65
N GLU A 226 -17.17 -5.35 -0.81
CA GLU A 226 -16.04 -4.54 -0.33
C GLU A 226 -14.71 -4.89 -0.99
N SER A 227 -14.69 -5.88 -1.89
CA SER A 227 -13.46 -6.33 -2.54
C SER A 227 -13.11 -5.48 -3.76
N ASP A 228 -11.85 -5.14 -3.86
CA ASP A 228 -11.23 -4.48 -5.00
C ASP A 228 -10.84 -5.47 -6.12
N HIS A 229 -9.99 -5.04 -7.06
CA HIS A 229 -9.45 -5.88 -8.12
C HIS A 229 -8.69 -7.12 -7.61
N ASN A 230 -8.14 -7.08 -6.40
CA ASN A 230 -7.39 -8.18 -5.79
C ASN A 230 -8.27 -9.18 -5.02
N LEU A 231 -9.52 -9.37 -5.43
CA LEU A 231 -10.47 -10.29 -4.82
C LEU A 231 -9.96 -11.74 -4.72
N TRP A 232 -8.90 -12.10 -5.42
CA TRP A 232 -8.24 -13.41 -5.32
C TRP A 232 -7.80 -13.73 -3.88
N ARG A 233 -7.51 -12.70 -3.06
CA ARG A 233 -7.17 -12.84 -1.64
C ARG A 233 -8.30 -13.50 -0.85
N ASP A 234 -9.53 -13.26 -1.22
CA ASP A 234 -10.71 -13.82 -0.55
C ASP A 234 -11.17 -15.10 -1.22
N VAL A 235 -11.27 -15.12 -2.54
CA VAL A 235 -11.82 -16.24 -3.30
C VAL A 235 -10.93 -17.48 -3.19
N TYR A 236 -9.61 -17.36 -3.38
CA TYR A 236 -8.70 -18.52 -3.36
C TYR A 236 -8.35 -19.01 -1.95
N ARG A 237 -8.71 -18.30 -0.90
CA ARG A 237 -8.60 -18.80 0.49
C ARG A 237 -9.81 -19.62 0.94
N TRP A 238 -10.87 -19.63 0.15
CA TRP A 238 -12.09 -20.34 0.51
C TRP A 238 -12.07 -21.78 -0.01
N ASP A 239 -11.99 -22.75 0.89
CA ASP A 239 -11.89 -24.18 0.56
C ASP A 239 -13.11 -24.71 -0.21
N GLY A 240 -14.29 -24.11 -0.06
CA GLY A 240 -15.50 -24.46 -0.80
C GLY A 240 -15.35 -24.31 -2.31
N LEU A 241 -14.47 -23.40 -2.78
CA LEU A 241 -14.14 -23.24 -4.18
C LEU A 241 -13.51 -24.52 -4.76
N TRP A 242 -12.55 -25.06 -4.06
CA TRP A 242 -11.82 -26.26 -4.49
C TRP A 242 -12.72 -27.48 -4.54
N ASN A 243 -13.63 -27.64 -3.58
CA ASN A 243 -14.61 -28.70 -3.57
C ASN A 243 -15.54 -28.58 -4.78
N TRP A 244 -16.02 -27.37 -5.10
CA TRP A 244 -16.84 -27.13 -6.28
C TRP A 244 -16.06 -27.38 -7.58
N MET A 245 -14.81 -26.98 -7.67
CA MET A 245 -13.99 -27.20 -8.88
C MET A 245 -13.77 -28.69 -9.17
N LEU A 246 -13.66 -29.52 -8.12
CA LEU A 246 -13.55 -30.97 -8.25
C LEU A 246 -14.89 -31.61 -8.65
N ASP A 247 -15.99 -31.11 -8.12
CA ASP A 247 -17.33 -31.60 -8.41
C ASP A 247 -18.33 -30.44 -8.53
N PRO A 248 -18.55 -29.89 -9.74
CA PRO A 248 -19.46 -28.77 -9.96
C PRO A 248 -20.95 -29.05 -9.73
N GLU A 249 -21.32 -30.30 -9.43
CA GLU A 249 -22.70 -30.65 -9.09
C GLU A 249 -23.05 -30.36 -7.63
N ILE A 250 -22.04 -30.16 -6.78
CA ILE A 250 -22.30 -29.84 -5.37
C ILE A 250 -22.93 -28.46 -5.21
N ASN A 251 -23.87 -28.36 -4.28
CA ASN A 251 -24.52 -27.10 -3.95
C ASN A 251 -23.77 -26.43 -2.78
N VAL A 252 -22.81 -25.55 -3.09
CA VAL A 252 -22.13 -24.73 -2.13
C VAL A 252 -22.39 -23.26 -2.42
N SER A 253 -22.47 -22.45 -1.38
CA SER A 253 -22.52 -20.99 -1.46
C SER A 253 -21.17 -20.43 -1.03
N TYR A 254 -20.77 -19.29 -1.61
CA TYR A 254 -19.57 -18.60 -1.18
C TYR A 254 -19.71 -18.14 0.26
N GLU A 255 -18.72 -18.46 1.08
CA GLU A 255 -18.57 -17.99 2.44
C GLU A 255 -17.24 -17.26 2.55
N PRO A 256 -17.25 -15.95 2.86
CA PRO A 256 -16.01 -15.20 2.94
C PRO A 256 -15.08 -15.80 4.02
N PRO A 257 -13.82 -16.03 3.69
CA PRO A 257 -12.85 -16.46 4.68
C PRO A 257 -12.65 -15.39 5.77
N PRO A 258 -12.07 -15.72 6.93
CA PRO A 258 -11.76 -14.73 7.96
C PRO A 258 -10.96 -13.57 7.38
N ALA A 259 -11.26 -12.35 7.82
CA ALA A 259 -10.53 -11.15 7.40
C ALA A 259 -9.02 -11.32 7.65
N LEU A 260 -8.21 -10.79 6.74
CA LEU A 260 -6.76 -10.79 6.90
C LEU A 260 -6.39 -9.79 7.99
N THR A 261 -5.49 -10.20 8.89
CA THR A 261 -4.90 -9.28 9.85
C THR A 261 -3.84 -8.41 9.16
N GLU A 262 -3.58 -7.20 9.66
CA GLU A 262 -2.57 -6.28 9.11
C GLU A 262 -1.18 -6.92 8.96
N ASP A 263 -0.85 -7.90 9.80
CA ASP A 263 0.40 -8.65 9.74
C ASP A 263 0.39 -9.82 8.77
N SER A 264 -0.72 -10.08 8.10
CA SER A 264 -0.82 -11.20 7.17
C SER A 264 0.24 -11.12 6.07
N PRO A 265 0.99 -12.20 5.81
CA PRO A 265 1.90 -12.25 4.67
C PRO A 265 1.20 -11.95 3.34
N LEU A 266 -0.08 -12.30 3.20
CA LEU A 266 -0.88 -12.03 2.00
C LEU A 266 -1.14 -10.54 1.74
N LEU A 267 -1.10 -9.70 2.77
CA LEU A 267 -1.14 -8.24 2.62
C LEU A 267 0.26 -7.67 2.39
N LYS A 268 1.31 -8.37 2.88
CA LYS A 268 2.71 -7.95 2.78
C LYS A 268 3.41 -8.41 1.49
N THR A 269 2.78 -9.28 0.72
CA THR A 269 3.24 -9.62 -0.64
C THR A 269 2.86 -8.51 -1.63
N ALA A 270 3.23 -7.31 -1.28
CA ALA A 270 3.64 -6.39 -2.31
C ALA A 270 4.92 -6.96 -2.93
N GLU A 271 5.04 -6.87 -4.23
CA GLU A 271 6.32 -6.88 -4.93
C GLU A 271 7.34 -6.20 -4.04
N GLU A 272 8.52 -6.78 -3.88
CA GLU A 272 9.59 -6.13 -3.16
C GLU A 272 9.74 -4.72 -3.74
N PHE A 273 9.41 -3.70 -2.94
CA PHE A 273 9.42 -2.33 -3.43
C PHE A 273 10.88 -1.94 -3.69
N ILE A 274 11.31 -2.10 -4.92
CA ILE A 274 12.62 -1.64 -5.39
C ILE A 274 12.43 -0.23 -5.96
N PRO A 275 12.95 0.81 -5.32
CA PRO A 275 12.79 2.17 -5.80
C PRO A 275 13.55 2.35 -7.12
N ALA A 276 12.87 2.80 -8.17
CA ALA A 276 13.45 3.14 -9.47
C ALA A 276 13.60 4.65 -9.66
N LEU A 277 12.72 5.43 -9.01
CA LEU A 277 12.72 6.89 -9.12
C LEU A 277 12.46 7.52 -7.76
N GLU A 278 13.16 8.61 -7.48
CA GLU A 278 12.94 9.45 -6.30
C GLU A 278 12.62 10.87 -6.72
N ILE A 279 11.52 11.39 -6.16
CA ILE A 279 11.01 12.72 -6.46
C ILE A 279 10.91 13.48 -5.13
N PRO A 280 11.81 14.43 -4.86
CA PRO A 280 11.69 15.33 -3.71
C PRO A 280 10.62 16.40 -3.97
N ASN A 281 10.10 17.01 -2.91
CA ASN A 281 9.15 18.14 -2.96
C ASN A 281 7.83 17.85 -3.71
N VAL A 282 7.36 16.60 -3.70
CA VAL A 282 6.11 16.24 -4.41
C VAL A 282 4.90 16.93 -3.83
N GLY A 283 4.97 17.37 -2.59
CA GLY A 283 3.89 18.07 -1.92
C GLY A 283 4.21 18.38 -0.48
N TYR A 284 3.22 18.85 0.24
CA TYR A 284 3.34 19.14 1.67
C TYR A 284 2.02 18.97 2.40
N VAL A 285 2.12 18.73 3.69
CA VAL A 285 1.00 18.76 4.62
C VAL A 285 1.30 19.81 5.67
N ARG A 286 0.45 20.82 5.78
CA ARG A 286 0.51 21.81 6.84
C ARG A 286 -0.57 21.56 7.87
N LEU A 287 -0.16 21.57 9.12
CA LEU A 287 -1.02 21.47 10.30
C LEU A 287 -0.92 22.78 11.08
N GLY A 288 -1.97 23.56 11.11
CA GLY A 288 -2.08 24.73 11.97
C GLY A 288 -2.17 24.35 13.45
N ASN A 289 -1.90 25.28 14.37
CA ASN A 289 -1.89 25.00 15.79
C ASN A 289 -3.21 24.47 16.34
N ARG A 290 -4.37 24.90 15.79
CA ARG A 290 -5.68 24.32 16.17
C ARG A 290 -5.79 22.84 15.81
N MET A 291 -5.28 22.46 14.64
CA MET A 291 -5.24 21.05 14.25
C MET A 291 -4.28 20.26 15.14
N LEU A 292 -3.11 20.81 15.48
CA LEU A 292 -2.17 20.19 16.41
C LEU A 292 -2.79 20.02 17.80
N GLU A 293 -3.59 20.98 18.27
CA GLU A 293 -4.34 20.87 19.54
C GLU A 293 -5.40 19.76 19.46
N ALA A 294 -6.14 19.67 18.35
CA ALA A 294 -7.13 18.59 18.15
C ALA A 294 -6.45 17.21 18.13
N VAL A 295 -5.30 17.07 17.44
CA VAL A 295 -4.46 15.86 17.49
C VAL A 295 -4.03 15.55 18.91
N SER A 296 -3.67 16.57 19.69
CA SER A 296 -3.23 16.41 21.08
C SER A 296 -4.27 15.79 21.98
N ALA A 297 -5.54 16.01 21.73
CA ALA A 297 -6.64 15.46 22.53
C ALA A 297 -6.67 13.92 22.49
N SER A 298 -6.16 13.31 21.44
CA SER A 298 -6.11 11.85 21.29
C SER A 298 -4.87 11.20 21.94
N ILE A 299 -3.85 11.99 22.32
CA ILE A 299 -2.59 11.46 22.86
C ILE A 299 -2.78 10.65 24.14
N PRO A 300 -3.56 11.12 25.15
CA PRO A 300 -3.73 10.37 26.39
C PRO A 300 -4.19 8.94 26.19
N GLU A 301 -5.09 8.70 25.25
CA GLU A 301 -5.66 7.38 24.95
C GLU A 301 -4.68 6.46 24.17
N ASN A 302 -3.63 7.04 23.59
CA ASN A 302 -2.68 6.33 22.72
C ASN A 302 -1.28 6.19 23.34
N ILE A 303 -1.07 6.66 24.58
CA ILE A 303 0.19 6.38 25.28
C ILE A 303 0.14 4.94 25.81
N PRO A 304 1.10 4.09 25.43
CA PRO A 304 1.15 2.71 25.93
C PRO A 304 1.28 2.66 27.44
N ALA A 305 0.58 1.73 28.09
CA ALA A 305 0.57 1.60 29.55
C ALA A 305 1.97 1.36 30.14
N ASP A 306 2.84 0.63 29.42
CA ASP A 306 4.22 0.35 29.80
C ASP A 306 5.13 1.60 29.85
N VAL A 307 4.68 2.71 29.27
CA VAL A 307 5.35 4.03 29.40
C VAL A 307 4.93 4.74 30.67
N LEU A 308 3.66 4.55 31.11
CA LEU A 308 3.08 5.22 32.26
C LEU A 308 3.25 4.42 33.56
N GLU A 309 3.66 3.16 33.47
CA GLU A 309 3.98 2.30 34.61
C GLU A 309 5.31 1.57 34.39
N GLY A 310 6.03 1.33 35.47
CA GLY A 310 7.31 0.65 35.37
C GLY A 310 8.11 0.63 36.66
N SER A 311 9.40 0.36 36.54
CA SER A 311 10.33 0.35 37.66
C SER A 311 11.54 1.24 37.40
N LEU A 312 12.01 1.88 38.46
CA LEU A 312 13.22 2.71 38.44
C LEU A 312 14.41 1.96 39.08
N ALA A 313 15.58 2.30 38.65
CA ALA A 313 16.82 1.82 39.26
C ALA A 313 16.93 2.26 40.73
N ASN A 314 17.74 1.53 41.52
CA ASN A 314 18.00 1.91 42.90
C ASN A 314 18.61 3.34 42.98
N ILE A 315 18.06 4.14 43.89
CA ILE A 315 18.55 5.50 44.14
C ILE A 315 19.34 5.51 45.42
N TRP A 316 20.50 6.16 45.39
CA TRP A 316 21.34 6.38 46.53
C TRP A 316 21.33 7.86 46.92
N ASP A 317 21.15 8.12 48.21
CA ASP A 317 21.18 9.47 48.77
C ASP A 317 21.99 9.50 50.08
N GLN A 318 22.36 10.72 50.47
CA GLN A 318 22.96 10.96 51.78
C GLN A 318 22.08 11.95 52.53
N THR A 319 21.79 11.61 53.79
CA THR A 319 21.03 12.50 54.69
C THR A 319 21.80 12.72 55.97
N GLN A 320 21.55 13.86 56.60
CA GLN A 320 22.08 14.17 57.91
C GLN A 320 20.99 14.14 58.97
N ALA A 321 21.25 13.44 60.04
CA ALA A 321 20.33 13.39 61.19
C ALA A 321 21.17 13.46 62.48
N ALA A 322 20.82 14.35 63.38
CA ALA A 322 21.47 14.54 64.66
C ALA A 322 23.01 14.75 64.50
N GLY A 323 23.46 15.56 63.53
CA GLY A 323 24.86 15.86 63.27
C GLY A 323 25.67 14.71 62.68
N ARG A 324 25.06 13.67 62.14
CA ARG A 324 25.70 12.50 61.57
C ARG A 324 25.19 12.26 60.14
N SER A 325 26.07 11.82 59.22
CA SER A 325 25.75 11.46 57.86
C SER A 325 25.32 10.01 57.79
N PHE A 326 24.22 9.73 57.05
CA PHE A 326 23.71 8.40 56.73
C PHE A 326 23.60 8.27 55.21
N SER A 327 23.98 7.10 54.70
CA SER A 327 23.65 6.69 53.34
C SER A 327 22.24 6.07 53.31
N VAL A 328 21.46 6.49 52.36
CA VAL A 328 20.09 5.98 52.15
C VAL A 328 20.05 5.32 50.79
N ARG A 329 19.60 4.08 50.75
CA ARG A 329 19.32 3.35 49.50
C ARG A 329 17.83 3.13 49.38
N PHE A 330 17.27 3.66 48.31
CA PHE A 330 15.90 3.36 47.88
C PHE A 330 15.94 2.26 46.83
N SER A 331 15.18 1.21 46.99
CA SER A 331 15.13 0.03 46.13
C SER A 331 13.72 -0.49 45.93
N ARG A 332 13.51 -1.29 44.86
CA ARG A 332 12.18 -1.76 44.45
C ARG A 332 11.25 -0.57 44.21
N ILE A 333 11.70 0.37 43.41
CA ILE A 333 10.96 1.58 43.09
C ILE A 333 10.10 1.26 41.86
N SER A 334 8.80 1.35 42.01
CA SER A 334 7.84 1.32 40.89
C SER A 334 7.18 2.68 40.74
N TYR A 335 6.74 2.97 39.54
CA TYR A 335 5.93 4.15 39.25
C TYR A 335 4.71 3.74 38.44
N GLU A 336 3.65 4.49 38.63
CA GLU A 336 2.39 4.42 37.91
C GLU A 336 1.85 5.85 37.82
N GLY A 337 1.29 6.22 36.67
CA GLY A 337 0.72 7.54 36.46
C GLY A 337 -0.29 7.53 35.35
N ASP A 338 -1.02 8.64 35.22
CA ASP A 338 -2.01 8.84 34.17
C ASP A 338 -1.74 10.19 33.46
N VAL A 339 -2.05 10.24 32.17
CA VAL A 339 -2.01 11.48 31.36
C VAL A 339 -3.46 11.90 31.08
N SER A 340 -3.92 12.93 31.77
CA SER A 340 -5.28 13.43 31.65
C SER A 340 -5.49 14.35 30.45
N ARG A 341 -4.46 15.06 29.98
CA ARG A 341 -4.47 15.95 28.83
C ARG A 341 -3.10 16.05 28.20
N ALA A 342 -3.10 16.33 26.89
CA ALA A 342 -1.89 16.64 26.16
C ALA A 342 -2.10 17.88 25.27
N TYR A 343 -1.04 18.61 24.99
CA TYR A 343 -0.99 19.70 24.01
C TYR A 343 0.26 19.60 23.18
N ILE A 344 0.12 19.67 21.85
CA ILE A 344 1.23 19.85 20.92
C ILE A 344 1.00 21.16 20.19
N GLY A 345 2.06 21.95 20.03
CA GLY A 345 2.04 23.17 19.24
C GLY A 345 3.40 23.47 18.63
N ALA A 346 3.36 24.18 17.52
CA ALA A 346 4.52 24.70 16.82
C ALA A 346 4.45 26.23 16.85
N TYR A 347 4.91 26.82 17.93
CA TYR A 347 4.84 28.27 18.15
C TYR A 347 6.15 29.00 17.84
N GLU A 348 7.20 28.26 17.57
CA GLU A 348 8.54 28.79 17.28
C GLU A 348 9.14 28.04 16.06
N LYS A 349 10.05 28.72 15.39
CA LYS A 349 10.79 28.12 14.29
C LYS A 349 11.63 26.93 14.77
N ASP A 350 11.59 25.84 13.99
CA ASP A 350 12.33 24.60 14.21
C ASP A 350 12.06 23.96 15.59
N ARG A 351 10.83 24.13 16.14
CA ARG A 351 10.50 23.63 17.47
C ARG A 351 9.04 23.17 17.59
N PHE A 352 8.84 21.97 18.13
CA PHE A 352 7.59 21.54 18.72
C PHE A 352 7.65 21.62 20.23
N THR A 353 6.53 21.97 20.85
CA THR A 353 6.33 21.89 22.30
C THR A 353 5.22 20.89 22.60
N LEU A 354 5.56 19.83 23.32
CA LEU A 354 4.62 18.85 23.86
C LEU A 354 4.44 19.14 25.35
N GLN A 355 3.19 19.22 25.81
CA GLN A 355 2.85 19.36 27.20
C GLN A 355 1.92 18.23 27.61
N LEU A 356 2.28 17.47 28.65
CA LEU A 356 1.51 16.36 29.20
C LEU A 356 1.08 16.72 30.62
N ALA A 357 -0.22 16.62 30.89
CA ALA A 357 -0.80 16.82 32.21
C ALA A 357 -0.84 15.48 32.94
N LEU A 358 0.11 15.26 33.83
CA LEU A 358 0.26 14.05 34.62
C LEU A 358 -0.61 14.14 35.89
N SER A 359 -1.49 13.15 36.06
CA SER A 359 -2.40 13.02 37.20
C SER A 359 -2.05 11.76 37.98
N ASP A 360 -2.29 11.80 39.32
CA ASP A 360 -2.18 10.64 40.20
C ASP A 360 -0.89 9.82 40.04
N VAL A 361 0.23 10.50 39.79
CA VAL A 361 1.53 9.83 39.66
C VAL A 361 1.95 9.26 41.00
N ASN A 362 2.00 7.94 41.10
CA ASN A 362 2.37 7.17 42.28
C ASN A 362 3.78 6.62 42.11
N LEU A 363 4.70 7.03 42.96
CA LEU A 363 6.01 6.40 43.12
C LEU A 363 5.99 5.56 44.42
N VAL A 364 6.22 4.28 44.28
CA VAL A 364 6.25 3.36 45.45
C VAL A 364 7.67 2.87 45.65
N ILE A 365 8.27 3.27 46.76
CA ILE A 365 9.58 2.79 47.19
C ILE A 365 9.35 1.59 48.10
N GLY A 366 9.51 0.38 47.59
CA GLY A 366 9.20 -0.86 48.33
C GLY A 366 10.15 -1.11 49.49
N ARG A 367 11.42 -0.61 49.43
CA ARG A 367 12.39 -0.78 50.51
C ARG A 367 13.36 0.41 50.58
N THR A 368 13.58 0.86 51.79
CA THR A 368 14.56 1.92 52.13
C THR A 368 15.53 1.37 53.15
N ASP A 369 16.81 1.31 52.82
CA ASP A 369 17.88 0.94 53.74
C ASP A 369 18.68 2.21 54.11
N VAL A 370 18.79 2.49 55.41
CA VAL A 370 19.54 3.61 56.00
C VAL A 370 20.74 3.09 56.75
N ASN A 371 21.94 3.50 56.45
CA ASN A 371 23.16 3.04 57.04
C ASN A 371 24.12 4.20 57.35
N GLY A 372 24.74 4.19 58.52
CA GLY A 372 25.77 5.16 58.90
C GLY A 372 26.30 4.99 60.32
N SER A 373 27.62 5.13 60.49
CA SER A 373 28.31 5.13 61.80
C SER A 373 27.92 3.94 62.75
N GLY A 374 27.81 2.71 62.17
CA GLY A 374 27.41 1.50 62.92
C GLY A 374 25.93 1.41 63.25
N LYS A 375 25.11 2.27 62.66
CA LYS A 375 23.65 2.33 62.87
C LYS A 375 22.94 2.04 61.58
N SER A 376 21.81 1.34 61.64
CA SER A 376 21.01 1.04 60.44
C SER A 376 19.50 1.02 60.72
N ALA A 377 18.73 1.30 59.68
CA ALA A 377 17.26 1.09 59.71
C ALA A 377 16.81 0.57 58.34
N VAL A 378 15.73 -0.23 58.38
CA VAL A 378 15.04 -0.70 57.17
C VAL A 378 13.58 -0.27 57.30
N ALA A 379 13.12 0.42 56.27
CA ALA A 379 11.77 0.97 56.22
C ALA A 379 11.11 0.71 54.85
N GLY A 380 9.80 0.79 54.79
CA GLY A 380 9.00 0.71 53.55
C GLY A 380 7.61 0.13 53.81
N PRO A 381 6.74 0.04 52.78
CA PRO A 381 6.81 0.85 51.59
C PRO A 381 6.58 2.34 51.89
N ILE A 382 7.14 3.20 51.03
CA ILE A 382 6.85 4.64 51.04
C ILE A 382 6.17 4.95 49.70
N ARG A 383 5.01 5.59 49.76
CA ARG A 383 4.34 6.08 48.56
C ARG A 383 4.51 7.60 48.48
N ILE A 384 4.89 8.06 47.28
CA ILE A 384 4.92 9.45 46.92
C ILE A 384 3.81 9.65 45.89
N VAL A 385 2.84 10.51 46.18
CA VAL A 385 1.75 10.83 45.27
C VAL A 385 1.92 12.25 44.78
N ILE A 386 1.93 12.41 43.46
CA ILE A 386 2.12 13.69 42.78
C ILE A 386 0.91 13.96 41.91
N GLY A 387 0.40 15.19 41.89
CA GLY A 387 -0.75 15.55 41.07
C GLY A 387 -2.09 15.19 41.67
N HIS A 388 -2.18 15.00 43.01
CA HIS A 388 -3.41 14.57 43.70
C HIS A 388 -4.51 15.64 43.77
N ARG A 389 -4.20 16.92 43.54
CA ARG A 389 -5.17 18.02 43.52
C ARG A 389 -5.49 18.48 42.11
N GLU A 390 -4.46 18.61 41.31
CA GLU A 390 -4.52 19.06 39.93
C GLU A 390 -3.35 18.44 39.17
N PRO A 391 -3.49 18.20 37.85
CA PRO A 391 -2.43 17.62 37.05
C PRO A 391 -1.14 18.43 37.12
N VAL A 392 0.00 17.77 37.05
CA VAL A 392 1.33 18.40 36.99
C VAL A 392 1.86 18.33 35.58
N TRP A 393 2.28 19.47 35.05
CA TRP A 393 2.68 19.57 33.65
C TRP A 393 4.13 19.14 33.44
N LEU A 394 4.32 18.19 32.52
CA LEU A 394 5.58 17.87 31.88
C LEU A 394 5.63 18.59 30.54
N SER A 395 6.52 19.56 30.39
CA SER A 395 6.74 20.26 29.11
C SER A 395 8.02 19.78 28.46
N VAL A 396 7.92 19.39 27.21
CA VAL A 396 9.04 18.88 26.40
C VAL A 396 9.14 19.73 25.14
N ALA A 397 10.31 20.29 24.87
CA ALA A 397 10.59 20.96 23.61
C ALA A 397 11.52 20.09 22.78
N VAL A 398 11.15 19.87 21.53
CA VAL A 398 11.90 19.06 20.56
C VAL A 398 12.09 19.81 19.25
N GLU A 399 13.22 19.56 18.60
CA GLU A 399 13.50 19.98 17.23
C GLU A 399 13.13 18.82 16.28
N PRO A 400 12.17 19.02 15.35
CA PRO A 400 11.86 18.01 14.36
C PRO A 400 12.97 17.95 13.31
N THR A 401 13.46 16.75 13.05
CA THR A 401 14.44 16.47 11.99
C THR A 401 13.96 15.33 11.12
N VAL A 402 14.53 15.18 9.94
CA VAL A 402 14.31 14.02 9.09
C VAL A 402 15.64 13.30 8.91
N GLU A 403 15.71 12.07 9.37
CA GLU A 403 16.86 11.19 9.26
C GLU A 403 16.40 9.87 8.62
N ASP A 404 17.12 9.39 7.61
CA ASP A 404 16.76 8.17 6.87
C ASP A 404 15.29 8.14 6.39
N ARG A 405 14.77 9.31 5.92
CA ARG A 405 13.37 9.49 5.48
C ARG A 405 12.32 9.27 6.56
N LYS A 406 12.70 9.35 7.80
CA LYS A 406 11.84 9.21 8.96
C LYS A 406 11.85 10.47 9.79
N LEU A 407 10.71 10.79 10.35
CA LEU A 407 10.59 11.90 11.28
C LEU A 407 11.26 11.53 12.60
N ARG A 408 12.13 12.41 13.09
CA ARG A 408 12.86 12.27 14.34
C ARG A 408 12.72 13.53 15.17
N PHE A 409 12.84 13.39 16.47
CA PHE A 409 12.68 14.50 17.40
C PHE A 409 13.88 14.62 18.34
N LYS A 410 14.70 15.61 18.10
CA LYS A 410 15.83 15.91 18.95
C LYS A 410 15.38 16.69 20.19
N LEU A 411 15.61 16.14 21.36
CA LEU A 411 15.26 16.80 22.63
C LEU A 411 16.05 18.09 22.82
N ILE A 412 15.36 19.22 22.97
CA ILE A 412 15.96 20.54 23.28
C ILE A 412 15.94 20.77 24.78
N SER A 413 14.78 20.61 25.40
CA SER A 413 14.62 20.84 26.84
C SER A 413 13.40 20.09 27.40
N THR A 414 13.51 19.82 28.71
CA THR A 414 12.40 19.29 29.48
C THR A 414 12.18 20.17 30.71
N ARG A 415 10.93 20.31 31.10
CA ARG A 415 10.54 21.00 32.33
C ARG A 415 9.44 20.22 33.03
N PHE A 416 9.76 19.77 34.23
CA PHE A 416 8.81 19.15 35.14
C PHE A 416 9.05 19.73 36.54
N GLN A 417 8.04 20.34 37.14
CA GLN A 417 8.14 20.97 38.45
C GLN A 417 6.93 20.55 39.28
N ILE A 418 7.18 19.95 40.42
CA ILE A 418 6.13 19.52 41.37
C ILE A 418 5.77 20.69 42.28
N PRO A 419 4.54 21.23 42.26
CA PRO A 419 4.13 22.28 43.18
C PRO A 419 4.17 21.76 44.63
N ARG A 420 4.61 22.58 45.57
CA ARG A 420 4.82 22.18 46.96
C ARG A 420 3.56 21.64 47.65
N ASN A 421 2.39 22.09 47.26
CA ASN A 421 1.09 21.76 47.81
C ASN A 421 0.35 20.68 47.04
N ASN A 422 0.96 20.12 45.96
CA ASN A 422 0.32 19.16 45.06
C ASN A 422 0.99 17.79 45.05
N TRP A 423 1.65 17.44 46.12
CA TRP A 423 2.22 16.13 46.33
C TRP A 423 2.32 15.82 47.82
N TYR A 424 2.37 14.55 48.17
CA TYR A 424 2.60 14.11 49.55
C TYR A 424 3.40 12.81 49.59
N VAL A 425 4.03 12.57 50.74
CA VAL A 425 4.82 11.37 51.04
C VAL A 425 4.15 10.64 52.19
N THR A 426 3.83 9.36 52.02
CA THR A 426 3.25 8.54 53.10
C THR A 426 4.30 8.14 54.12
N THR A 427 3.85 7.95 55.35
CA THR A 427 4.75 7.54 56.45
C THR A 427 5.09 6.05 56.32
N PRO A 428 6.39 5.66 56.22
CA PRO A 428 6.78 4.26 56.13
C PRO A 428 6.58 3.46 57.40
N GLN A 429 6.46 2.15 57.26
CA GLN A 429 6.65 1.22 58.36
C GLN A 429 8.16 0.99 58.58
N ILE A 430 8.57 0.84 59.83
CA ILE A 430 9.94 0.48 60.16
C ILE A 430 9.99 -1.02 60.48
N PHE A 431 10.76 -1.76 59.70
CA PHE A 431 10.90 -3.19 59.83
C PHE A 431 12.02 -3.60 60.78
N ALA A 432 13.12 -2.82 60.81
CA ALA A 432 14.26 -3.09 61.69
C ALA A 432 15.01 -1.81 61.97
N THR A 433 15.55 -1.69 63.16
CA THR A 433 16.51 -0.65 63.58
C THR A 433 17.64 -1.28 64.36
N ARG A 434 18.88 -0.82 64.15
CA ARG A 434 20.03 -1.24 64.93
C ARG A 434 20.90 -0.04 65.30
N GLY A 435 21.11 0.12 66.60
CA GLY A 435 22.08 1.10 67.13
C GLY A 435 21.73 2.59 66.91
N LEU A 436 20.49 2.91 66.46
CA LEU A 436 20.16 4.30 66.06
C LEU A 436 19.99 5.25 67.24
N GLY A 437 19.71 4.77 68.45
CA GLY A 437 19.47 5.64 69.61
C GLY A 437 18.34 6.67 69.38
N MET A 438 17.52 6.49 68.36
CA MET A 438 16.37 7.31 68.00
C MET A 438 15.10 6.45 68.04
N THR A 439 14.00 7.07 68.41
CA THR A 439 12.69 6.40 68.31
C THR A 439 12.29 6.19 66.87
N GLU A 440 11.55 5.11 66.58
CA GLU A 440 11.00 4.85 65.23
C GLU A 440 10.29 6.07 64.65
N LYS A 441 9.58 6.83 65.49
CA LYS A 441 8.91 8.07 65.10
C LYS A 441 9.87 9.05 64.45
N ARG A 442 11.06 9.29 65.04
CA ARG A 442 12.07 10.19 64.48
C ARG A 442 12.69 9.69 63.21
N VAL A 443 12.88 8.38 63.05
CA VAL A 443 13.35 7.78 61.78
C VAL A 443 12.33 8.01 60.69
N ARG A 444 11.04 7.77 60.91
CA ARG A 444 9.97 8.05 59.97
C ARG A 444 9.91 9.52 59.55
N GLU A 445 9.90 10.41 60.52
CA GLU A 445 9.87 11.86 60.28
C GLU A 445 11.11 12.34 59.47
N SER A 446 12.28 11.79 59.74
CA SER A 446 13.51 12.12 59.01
C SER A 446 13.46 11.59 57.56
N LEU A 447 12.93 10.37 57.33
CA LEU A 447 12.79 9.84 55.98
C LEU A 447 11.79 10.66 55.15
N VAL A 448 10.62 10.95 55.71
CA VAL A 448 9.59 11.77 55.02
C VAL A 448 10.13 13.18 54.76
N SER A 449 10.77 13.83 55.75
CA SER A 449 11.41 15.15 55.54
C SER A 449 12.52 15.11 54.52
N GLY A 450 13.31 14.04 54.50
CA GLY A 450 14.38 13.84 53.49
C GLY A 450 13.82 13.74 52.09
N LEU A 451 12.74 12.97 51.89
CA LEU A 451 12.07 12.87 50.61
C LEU A 451 11.49 14.21 50.14
N TYR A 452 10.84 14.97 51.04
CA TYR A 452 10.37 16.31 50.71
C TYR A 452 11.53 17.23 50.30
N SER A 453 12.72 17.07 50.89
CA SER A 453 13.95 17.83 50.53
C SER A 453 14.51 17.35 49.20
N SER A 454 14.29 16.11 48.81
CA SER A 454 14.75 15.50 47.58
C SER A 454 13.81 15.70 46.37
N ARG A 455 12.79 16.59 46.51
CA ARG A 455 11.82 16.90 45.45
C ARG A 455 12.49 17.10 44.06
N ARG A 456 13.56 17.87 43.99
CA ARG A 456 14.27 18.17 42.76
C ARG A 456 14.82 16.91 42.09
N ARG A 457 15.31 15.94 42.86
CA ARG A 457 15.76 14.65 42.31
C ARG A 457 14.64 13.82 41.74
N ILE A 458 13.44 13.89 42.34
CA ILE A 458 12.24 13.24 41.81
C ILE A 458 11.83 13.88 40.49
N GLU A 459 11.88 15.22 40.40
CA GLU A 459 11.65 15.97 39.17
C GLU A 459 12.64 15.55 38.08
N GLU A 460 13.94 15.42 38.39
CA GLU A 460 14.98 14.96 37.46
C GLU A 460 14.78 13.52 37.01
N GLN A 461 14.30 12.61 37.87
CA GLN A 461 13.98 11.23 37.52
C GLN A 461 12.81 11.14 36.55
N VAL A 462 11.76 11.90 36.75
CA VAL A 462 10.62 11.95 35.80
C VAL A 462 11.09 12.50 34.46
N GLN A 463 11.91 13.55 34.46
CA GLN A 463 12.47 14.10 33.20
C GLN A 463 13.37 13.10 32.47
N SER A 464 14.04 12.19 33.17
CA SER A 464 14.89 11.17 32.56
C SER A 464 14.11 10.11 31.75
N LEU A 465 12.78 10.03 31.87
CA LEU A 465 11.93 9.14 31.09
C LEU A 465 11.56 9.72 29.73
N VAL A 466 11.73 11.03 29.52
CA VAL A 466 11.34 11.71 28.28
C VAL A 466 11.98 11.12 27.01
N PRO A 467 13.27 10.74 26.98
CA PRO A 467 13.86 10.11 25.81
C PRO A 467 13.13 8.82 25.37
N GLN A 468 12.67 8.01 26.32
CA GLN A 468 11.89 6.79 26.01
C GLN A 468 10.52 7.12 25.43
N LEU A 469 9.87 8.18 25.91
CA LEU A 469 8.62 8.70 25.34
C LEU A 469 8.80 9.13 23.88
N ILE A 470 9.89 9.85 23.59
CA ILE A 470 10.21 10.29 22.23
C ILE A 470 10.47 9.10 21.33
N GLU A 471 11.27 8.12 21.77
CA GLU A 471 11.54 6.90 21.00
C GLU A 471 10.26 6.11 20.66
N GLN A 472 9.33 6.03 21.61
CA GLN A 472 8.06 5.35 21.37
C GLN A 472 7.18 6.11 20.36
N LEU A 473 7.14 7.44 20.46
CA LEU A 473 6.45 8.30 19.50
C LEU A 473 7.02 8.11 18.09
N GLU A 474 8.35 8.10 17.95
CA GLU A 474 9.03 7.87 16.66
C GLU A 474 8.72 6.51 16.07
N LYS A 475 8.71 5.44 16.88
CA LYS A 475 8.32 4.09 16.44
C LYS A 475 6.89 4.06 15.92
N ASN A 476 5.95 4.71 16.59
CA ASN A 476 4.56 4.78 16.14
C ASN A 476 4.44 5.53 14.80
N LEU A 477 5.21 6.60 14.60
CA LEU A 477 5.24 7.34 13.34
C LEU A 477 5.88 6.52 12.20
N ASP A 478 6.88 5.68 12.50
CA ASP A 478 7.52 4.81 11.52
C ASP A 478 6.54 3.76 10.94
N THR A 479 5.51 3.37 11.68
CA THR A 479 4.49 2.40 11.21
C THR A 479 3.51 3.00 10.19
N LEU A 480 3.45 4.33 10.06
CA LEU A 480 2.56 5.02 9.13
C LEU A 480 3.08 5.04 7.69
N GLN A 481 4.30 4.56 7.42
CA GLN A 481 4.83 4.45 6.07
C GLN A 481 4.25 3.23 5.36
N SER A 482 3.29 3.45 4.46
CA SER A 482 2.74 2.42 3.59
C SER A 482 3.30 2.51 2.17
N THR A 483 3.27 1.39 1.46
CA THR A 483 3.46 1.36 0.02
C THR A 483 2.08 1.28 -0.62
N ASP A 484 1.72 2.25 -1.42
CA ASP A 484 0.42 2.33 -2.08
C ASP A 484 0.57 2.26 -3.59
N ARG A 485 -0.50 1.86 -4.28
CA ARG A 485 -0.59 2.01 -5.74
C ARG A 485 -1.35 3.30 -6.05
N LEU A 486 -0.85 4.08 -6.99
CA LEU A 486 -1.48 5.33 -7.42
C LEU A 486 -2.72 5.05 -8.31
N SER A 487 -3.66 4.26 -7.77
CA SER A 487 -4.82 3.78 -8.52
C SER A 487 -5.89 4.84 -8.76
N SER A 488 -6.09 5.72 -7.80
CA SER A 488 -7.23 6.66 -7.82
C SER A 488 -7.02 7.90 -8.70
N ALA A 489 -5.78 8.28 -8.96
CA ALA A 489 -5.44 9.47 -9.75
C ALA A 489 -4.73 9.14 -11.07
N TRP A 490 -4.49 7.86 -11.36
CA TRP A 490 -3.75 7.44 -12.53
C TRP A 490 -4.66 7.40 -13.77
N PRO A 491 -4.28 8.07 -14.88
CA PRO A 491 -5.15 8.15 -16.06
C PRO A 491 -5.20 6.86 -16.89
N LEU A 492 -4.21 5.98 -16.76
CA LEU A 492 -4.18 4.72 -17.50
C LEU A 492 -4.68 3.57 -16.61
N PRO A 493 -5.54 2.67 -17.12
CA PRO A 493 -6.09 1.57 -16.32
C PRO A 493 -5.07 0.46 -16.01
N VAL A 494 -3.90 0.51 -16.62
CA VAL A 494 -2.82 -0.47 -16.50
C VAL A 494 -1.52 0.20 -16.05
N TYR A 495 -0.58 -0.60 -15.54
CA TYR A 495 0.74 -0.14 -15.10
C TYR A 495 0.69 0.97 -14.04
N GLN A 496 -0.15 0.77 -13.04
CA GLN A 496 -0.25 1.69 -11.92
C GLN A 496 1.05 1.68 -11.10
N PRO A 497 1.75 2.82 -10.96
CA PRO A 497 3.00 2.85 -10.24
C PRO A 497 2.80 2.57 -8.75
N GLN A 498 3.66 1.74 -8.18
CA GLN A 498 3.80 1.66 -6.73
C GLN A 498 4.52 2.90 -6.23
N ILE A 499 4.00 3.50 -5.19
CA ILE A 499 4.60 4.69 -4.59
C ILE A 499 4.81 4.50 -3.09
N ARG A 500 5.83 5.15 -2.57
CA ARG A 500 6.08 5.27 -1.14
C ARG A 500 6.38 6.72 -0.82
N MET A 501 5.52 7.32 0.00
CA MET A 501 5.70 8.68 0.48
C MET A 501 6.64 8.69 1.69
N TRP A 502 7.45 9.73 1.81
CA TRP A 502 8.37 9.91 2.93
C TRP A 502 8.52 11.39 3.27
N PRO A 503 8.67 11.74 4.57
CA PRO A 503 8.97 13.11 4.98
C PRO A 503 10.37 13.50 4.50
N GLN A 504 10.49 14.68 3.93
CA GLN A 504 11.74 15.24 3.45
C GLN A 504 12.27 16.33 4.38
N LYS A 505 11.38 17.17 4.88
CA LYS A 505 11.69 18.30 5.73
C LYS A 505 10.49 18.68 6.58
N VAL A 506 10.75 19.17 7.78
CA VAL A 506 9.73 19.81 8.61
C VAL A 506 10.10 21.27 8.81
N VAL A 507 9.12 22.14 8.66
CA VAL A 507 9.25 23.59 8.91
C VAL A 507 8.18 23.97 9.91
N THR A 508 8.56 24.60 11.01
CA THR A 508 7.61 25.14 11.99
C THR A 508 7.69 26.67 12.03
N ASP A 509 6.58 27.29 12.29
CA ASP A 509 6.43 28.74 12.47
C ASP A 509 5.39 29.03 13.57
N PRO A 510 5.10 30.29 13.93
CA PRO A 510 4.13 30.62 14.98
C PRO A 510 2.71 30.09 14.76
N ASP A 511 2.33 29.79 13.52
CA ASP A 511 0.97 29.39 13.15
C ASP A 511 0.81 27.86 12.99
N GLY A 512 1.92 27.10 12.95
CA GLY A 512 1.87 25.65 12.82
C GLY A 512 3.10 24.98 12.28
N ALA A 513 2.94 23.80 11.70
CA ALA A 513 4.00 22.98 11.14
C ALA A 513 3.68 22.51 9.72
N THR A 514 4.67 22.56 8.85
CA THR A 514 4.59 22.05 7.47
C THR A 514 5.57 20.89 7.29
N ILE A 515 5.07 19.76 6.86
CA ILE A 515 5.86 18.58 6.52
C ILE A 515 5.92 18.53 4.99
N VAL A 516 7.11 18.74 4.44
CA VAL A 516 7.39 18.57 3.02
C VAL A 516 7.61 17.09 2.74
N MET A 517 6.96 16.58 1.69
CA MET A 517 6.97 15.17 1.33
C MET A 517 7.79 14.93 0.06
N GLY A 518 8.53 13.85 0.06
CA GLY A 518 9.11 13.23 -1.11
C GLY A 518 8.38 11.93 -1.44
N MET A 519 8.62 11.41 -2.63
CA MET A 519 8.03 10.17 -3.12
C MET A 519 9.09 9.28 -3.77
N SER A 520 9.07 8.00 -3.48
CA SER A 520 9.78 6.97 -4.23
C SER A 520 8.76 6.23 -5.08
N VAL A 521 9.12 5.95 -6.34
CA VAL A 521 8.34 5.16 -7.28
C VAL A 521 9.05 3.83 -7.47
N GLY A 522 8.31 2.73 -7.32
CA GLY A 522 8.83 1.38 -7.50
C GLY A 522 9.10 1.06 -8.97
N ALA A 523 10.06 0.21 -9.21
CA ALA A 523 10.32 -0.37 -10.53
C ALA A 523 9.14 -1.26 -10.95
N TYR A 524 8.76 -1.21 -12.23
CA TYR A 524 7.75 -2.13 -12.78
C TYR A 524 8.28 -3.54 -12.93
N PHE A 525 9.58 -3.67 -13.21
CA PHE A 525 10.27 -4.94 -13.36
C PHE A 525 11.41 -5.01 -12.35
N PRO A 526 11.12 -5.33 -11.07
CA PRO A 526 12.11 -5.31 -10.00
C PRO A 526 13.34 -6.20 -10.25
N GLU A 527 13.13 -7.34 -10.91
CA GLU A 527 14.21 -8.31 -11.18
C GLU A 527 15.21 -7.82 -12.24
N GLU A 528 14.81 -6.87 -13.08
CA GLU A 528 15.65 -6.26 -14.12
C GLU A 528 16.37 -4.99 -13.61
N ASN A 529 15.93 -4.43 -12.50
CA ASN A 529 16.40 -3.15 -12.00
C ASN A 529 17.41 -3.32 -10.85
N SER A 530 18.67 -3.44 -11.19
CA SER A 530 19.80 -3.42 -10.23
C SER A 530 20.46 -2.04 -10.08
N ALA A 531 20.00 -1.04 -10.83
CA ALA A 531 20.55 0.31 -10.80
C ALA A 531 20.04 1.09 -9.57
N PRO A 532 20.84 2.04 -9.05
CA PRO A 532 20.34 2.94 -8.01
C PRO A 532 19.20 3.79 -8.56
N PRO A 533 18.21 4.18 -7.71
CA PRO A 533 17.07 4.95 -8.16
C PRO A 533 17.50 6.27 -8.79
N ARG A 534 16.85 6.64 -9.89
CA ARG A 534 17.04 7.95 -10.52
C ARG A 534 16.45 9.02 -9.60
N SER A 535 17.09 10.19 -9.52
CA SER A 535 16.53 11.33 -8.81
C SER A 535 16.01 12.35 -9.81
N SER A 536 14.77 12.77 -9.66
CA SER A 536 14.18 13.85 -10.45
C SER A 536 14.01 15.08 -9.57
N GLN A 537 14.38 16.24 -10.10
CA GLN A 537 14.18 17.52 -9.40
C GLN A 537 12.90 18.16 -9.90
N ILE A 538 11.98 18.43 -9.01
CA ILE A 538 10.83 19.34 -9.24
C ILE A 538 11.03 20.62 -8.46
N GLY A 539 10.28 21.67 -8.79
CA GLY A 539 10.43 22.99 -8.17
C GLY A 539 10.40 22.95 -6.65
N GLN A 540 11.16 23.83 -6.01
CA GLN A 540 11.10 23.98 -4.56
C GLN A 540 9.84 24.73 -4.17
N LEU A 541 9.20 24.31 -3.10
CA LEU A 541 8.07 25.02 -2.50
C LEU A 541 8.52 26.40 -2.00
N THR A 542 7.71 27.40 -2.26
CA THR A 542 7.97 28.77 -1.85
C THR A 542 7.75 28.94 -0.34
N GLN A 543 8.31 29.98 0.26
CA GLN A 543 8.09 30.28 1.68
C GLN A 543 6.61 30.57 1.98
N GLU A 544 5.88 31.13 1.02
CA GLU A 544 4.44 31.41 1.15
C GLU A 544 3.61 30.12 1.17
N GLU A 545 3.98 29.12 0.37
CA GLU A 545 3.36 27.80 0.40
C GLU A 545 3.65 27.03 1.71
N LEU A 546 4.80 27.27 2.33
CA LEU A 546 5.21 26.62 3.57
C LEU A 546 4.66 27.27 4.84
N SER A 547 4.14 28.52 4.77
CA SER A 547 3.59 29.27 5.89
C SER A 547 2.18 29.75 5.57
N SER A 548 1.20 29.21 6.21
CA SER A 548 -0.23 29.58 6.06
C SER A 548 -0.88 29.63 7.42
N SER A 549 -1.87 30.50 7.62
CA SER A 549 -2.67 30.56 8.85
C SER A 549 -3.82 29.54 8.87
N GLU A 550 -3.96 28.75 7.80
CA GLU A 550 -4.99 27.71 7.70
C GLU A 550 -4.70 26.53 8.62
N ASP A 551 -5.76 25.90 9.15
CA ASP A 551 -5.65 24.79 10.09
C ASP A 551 -5.15 23.50 9.44
N LEU A 552 -5.51 23.26 8.18
CA LEU A 552 -5.02 22.11 7.39
C LEU A 552 -4.87 22.52 5.92
N VAL A 553 -3.67 22.34 5.38
CA VAL A 553 -3.41 22.50 3.93
C VAL A 553 -2.67 21.27 3.43
N VAL A 554 -3.16 20.70 2.33
CA VAL A 554 -2.47 19.66 1.58
C VAL A 554 -2.15 20.22 0.20
N GLY A 555 -0.88 20.35 -0.11
CA GLY A 555 -0.39 20.79 -1.40
C GLY A 555 0.28 19.64 -2.16
N VAL A 556 0.00 19.55 -3.47
CA VAL A 556 0.66 18.59 -4.38
C VAL A 556 1.25 19.37 -5.54
N SER A 557 2.51 19.11 -5.88
CA SER A 557 3.16 19.76 -7.01
C SER A 557 2.53 19.32 -8.35
N SER A 558 2.19 20.29 -9.19
CA SER A 558 1.72 20.00 -10.55
C SER A 558 2.81 19.35 -11.43
N GLU A 559 4.06 19.47 -11.06
CA GLU A 559 5.19 18.91 -11.81
C GLU A 559 5.39 17.40 -11.55
N VAL A 560 4.71 16.80 -10.57
CA VAL A 560 4.92 15.40 -10.17
C VAL A 560 4.62 14.39 -11.29
N LEU A 561 3.67 14.70 -12.19
CA LEU A 561 3.31 13.80 -13.30
C LEU A 561 4.42 13.66 -14.33
N THR A 562 5.24 14.70 -14.53
CA THR A 562 6.33 14.66 -15.50
C THR A 562 7.37 13.57 -15.18
N PRO A 563 8.00 13.52 -14.00
CA PRO A 563 8.92 12.43 -13.67
C PRO A 563 8.25 11.06 -13.57
N LEU A 564 7.00 10.97 -13.08
CA LEU A 564 6.26 9.71 -13.03
C LEU A 564 6.07 9.11 -14.42
N THR A 565 5.58 9.89 -15.36
CA THR A 565 5.36 9.41 -16.73
C THR A 565 6.66 9.22 -17.51
N SER A 566 7.72 9.98 -17.19
CA SER A 566 9.06 9.72 -17.70
C SER A 566 9.58 8.34 -17.29
N GLN A 567 9.26 7.90 -16.06
CA GLN A 567 9.63 6.57 -15.60
C GLN A 567 8.90 5.48 -16.38
N LEU A 568 7.58 5.63 -16.62
CA LEU A 568 6.81 4.70 -17.43
C LEU A 568 7.37 4.55 -18.84
N ILE A 569 7.69 5.68 -19.47
CA ILE A 569 8.30 5.69 -20.82
C ILE A 569 9.65 4.96 -20.79
N ALA A 570 10.46 5.21 -19.77
CA ALA A 570 11.79 4.62 -19.67
C ALA A 570 11.77 3.10 -19.39
N GLU A 571 10.70 2.59 -18.79
CA GLU A 571 10.48 1.14 -18.54
C GLU A 571 9.62 0.49 -19.63
N ASP A 572 9.34 1.21 -20.72
CA ASP A 572 8.55 0.73 -21.87
C ASP A 572 7.16 0.19 -21.49
N VAL A 573 6.52 0.87 -20.52
CA VAL A 573 5.15 0.52 -20.06
C VAL A 573 4.14 1.66 -20.29
N ALA A 574 4.56 2.74 -20.98
CA ALA A 574 3.71 3.89 -21.25
C ALA A 574 2.87 3.70 -22.52
N HIS A 575 2.25 2.55 -22.69
CA HIS A 575 1.46 2.21 -23.86
C HIS A 575 0.16 1.48 -23.46
N ILE A 576 -0.87 1.57 -24.30
CA ILE A 576 -2.14 0.87 -24.14
C ILE A 576 -2.80 0.62 -25.48
N HIS A 577 -3.33 -0.57 -25.68
CA HIS A 577 -4.23 -0.84 -26.79
C HIS A 577 -5.59 -0.17 -26.55
N LEU A 578 -6.12 0.53 -27.57
CA LEU A 578 -7.38 1.26 -27.43
C LEU A 578 -8.57 0.34 -27.16
N GLU A 579 -8.48 -0.93 -27.54
CA GLU A 579 -9.46 -1.97 -27.22
C GLU A 579 -9.46 -2.36 -25.74
N ASP A 580 -8.32 -2.19 -25.05
CA ASP A 580 -8.17 -2.50 -23.61
C ASP A 580 -8.71 -1.38 -22.70
N VAL A 581 -9.05 -0.21 -23.27
CA VAL A 581 -9.64 0.89 -22.48
C VAL A 581 -11.04 0.47 -22.00
N PRO A 582 -11.30 0.48 -20.67
CA PRO A 582 -12.57 0.05 -20.11
C PRO A 582 -13.77 0.74 -20.76
N GLU A 583 -14.90 0.01 -20.86
CA GLU A 583 -16.15 0.47 -21.49
C GLU A 583 -16.05 0.74 -23.00
N GLN A 584 -14.94 0.35 -23.62
CA GLN A 584 -14.68 0.45 -25.07
C GLN A 584 -15.08 1.79 -25.71
N PRO A 585 -14.59 2.93 -25.18
CA PRO A 585 -14.96 4.23 -25.69
C PRO A 585 -14.50 4.45 -27.14
N PHE A 586 -13.46 3.74 -27.57
CA PHE A 586 -12.89 3.82 -28.94
C PHE A 586 -13.49 2.81 -29.92
N LYS A 587 -14.66 2.20 -29.61
CA LYS A 587 -15.30 1.20 -30.49
C LYS A 587 -15.50 1.65 -31.94
N SER A 588 -15.60 2.95 -32.19
CA SER A 588 -15.68 3.51 -33.54
C SER A 588 -14.45 3.24 -34.39
N LEU A 589 -13.26 3.11 -33.77
CA LEU A 589 -12.02 2.73 -34.43
C LEU A 589 -11.93 1.20 -34.73
N TYR A 590 -12.97 0.43 -34.44
CA TYR A 590 -13.11 -1.00 -34.73
C TYR A 590 -14.35 -1.29 -35.58
N ASP A 591 -15.14 -0.24 -35.94
CA ASP A 591 -16.26 -0.37 -36.85
C ASP A 591 -15.79 -0.45 -38.30
N SER A 592 -16.12 -1.53 -38.99
CA SER A 592 -15.63 -1.81 -40.34
C SER A 592 -16.01 -0.76 -41.38
N GLN A 593 -17.19 -0.12 -41.25
CA GLN A 593 -17.64 0.93 -42.14
C GLN A 593 -16.82 2.20 -41.91
N GLN A 594 -16.62 2.59 -40.66
CA GLN A 594 -15.87 3.77 -40.28
C GLN A 594 -14.38 3.61 -40.60
N LEU A 595 -13.84 2.41 -40.34
CA LEU A 595 -12.46 2.09 -40.72
C LEU A 595 -12.21 2.15 -42.22
N ALA A 596 -13.17 1.72 -43.06
CA ALA A 596 -13.06 1.84 -44.51
C ALA A 596 -13.15 3.29 -45.03
N GLU A 597 -13.63 4.24 -44.22
CA GLU A 597 -13.59 5.66 -44.49
C GLU A 597 -12.26 6.29 -44.11
N ILE A 598 -11.68 5.84 -42.99
CA ILE A 598 -10.34 6.26 -42.52
C ILE A 598 -9.25 5.65 -43.38
N PHE A 599 -9.36 4.37 -43.65
CA PHE A 599 -8.40 3.57 -44.45
C PHE A 599 -9.05 3.01 -45.72
N PRO A 600 -9.12 3.75 -46.81
CA PRO A 600 -9.77 3.29 -48.03
C PRO A 600 -9.26 1.95 -48.59
N ALA A 601 -8.02 1.57 -48.29
CA ALA A 601 -7.43 0.30 -48.66
C ALA A 601 -8.21 -0.91 -48.10
N LEU A 602 -8.89 -0.77 -46.97
CA LEU A 602 -9.69 -1.82 -46.33
C LEU A 602 -10.93 -2.23 -47.14
N LYS A 603 -11.38 -1.40 -48.11
CA LYS A 603 -12.50 -1.74 -49.01
C LYS A 603 -12.18 -2.94 -49.90
N SER A 604 -10.90 -3.17 -50.13
CA SER A 604 -10.41 -4.32 -50.92
C SER A 604 -9.75 -5.40 -50.09
N ALA A 605 -9.77 -5.27 -48.77
CA ALA A 605 -9.17 -6.25 -47.85
C ALA A 605 -9.95 -7.59 -47.88
N PRO A 606 -9.28 -8.75 -47.66
CA PRO A 606 -9.94 -10.03 -47.51
C PRO A 606 -10.96 -10.05 -46.37
N ALA A 607 -11.98 -10.86 -46.48
CA ALA A 607 -12.92 -11.08 -45.36
C ALA A 607 -12.16 -11.70 -44.18
N GLY A 608 -12.35 -11.16 -42.96
CA GLY A 608 -11.72 -11.67 -41.73
C GLY A 608 -10.43 -10.97 -41.34
N TRP A 609 -10.15 -9.82 -41.93
CA TRP A 609 -9.06 -8.95 -41.46
C TRP A 609 -9.35 -8.36 -40.10
N ASN A 610 -8.28 -8.02 -39.35
CA ASN A 610 -8.33 -7.37 -38.06
C ASN A 610 -7.40 -6.14 -38.03
N LEU A 611 -7.75 -5.15 -37.22
CA LEU A 611 -6.89 -4.00 -36.90
C LEU A 611 -6.71 -3.90 -35.37
N ARG A 612 -5.55 -3.43 -34.96
CA ARG A 612 -5.24 -3.02 -33.60
C ARG A 612 -4.69 -1.60 -33.59
N HIS A 613 -5.04 -0.87 -32.56
CA HIS A 613 -4.56 0.50 -32.34
C HIS A 613 -3.88 0.58 -30.99
N GLU A 614 -2.57 0.79 -30.97
CA GLU A 614 -1.78 0.96 -29.77
C GLU A 614 -1.45 2.43 -29.55
N PHE A 615 -1.91 3.02 -28.46
CA PHE A 615 -1.55 4.36 -28.03
C PHE A 615 -0.27 4.30 -27.20
N ILE A 616 0.76 5.07 -27.59
CA ILE A 616 2.09 5.10 -26.97
C ILE A 616 2.40 6.54 -26.58
N LEU A 617 2.77 6.74 -25.31
CA LEU A 617 3.20 8.03 -24.79
C LEU A 617 4.71 8.21 -25.09
N ASP A 618 5.06 9.15 -25.96
CA ASP A 618 6.47 9.41 -26.34
C ASP A 618 7.12 10.51 -25.49
N SER A 619 6.31 11.35 -24.85
CA SER A 619 6.79 12.42 -23.96
C SER A 619 6.00 12.47 -22.66
N PRO A 620 6.65 12.88 -21.57
CA PRO A 620 5.99 12.95 -20.26
C PRO A 620 4.78 13.88 -20.26
N LEU A 621 3.77 13.52 -19.47
CA LEU A 621 2.62 14.36 -19.21
C LEU A 621 3.02 15.63 -18.46
N LYS A 622 2.32 16.73 -18.76
CA LYS A 622 2.48 18.02 -18.09
C LYS A 622 1.14 18.52 -17.57
N ILE A 623 1.16 19.13 -16.40
CA ILE A 623 0.04 19.91 -15.90
C ILE A 623 0.42 21.37 -15.99
N GLU A 624 -0.42 22.15 -16.68
CA GLU A 624 -0.26 23.59 -16.79
C GLU A 624 -1.44 24.24 -16.07
N THR A 625 -1.14 25.17 -15.17
CA THR A 625 -2.17 26.01 -14.57
C THR A 625 -2.68 26.98 -15.61
N ALA A 626 -3.99 26.98 -15.87
CA ALA A 626 -4.58 28.04 -16.67
C ALA A 626 -4.35 29.38 -15.95
N PRO A 627 -3.94 30.46 -16.65
CA PRO A 627 -3.78 31.73 -15.99
C PRO A 627 -5.11 32.12 -15.32
N LEU A 628 -5.05 32.32 -14.01
CA LEU A 628 -6.18 32.81 -13.22
C LEU A 628 -6.63 34.13 -13.84
N GLN A 629 -7.76 34.14 -14.54
CA GLN A 629 -8.42 35.38 -14.82
C GLN A 629 -8.83 35.97 -13.46
N ALA A 630 -8.20 37.08 -13.10
CA ALA A 630 -8.51 37.78 -11.87
C ALA A 630 -10.03 37.86 -11.70
N PRO A 631 -10.61 37.48 -10.55
CA PRO A 631 -12.02 37.48 -10.35
C PRO A 631 -12.52 38.90 -10.59
N ARG A 632 -13.33 39.09 -11.62
CA ARG A 632 -14.08 40.34 -11.82
C ARG A 632 -15.10 40.38 -10.68
N LEU A 633 -14.83 41.20 -9.68
CA LEU A 633 -15.79 41.61 -8.67
C LEU A 633 -17.01 42.24 -9.37
N GLN A 634 -17.98 41.42 -9.76
CA GLN A 634 -19.34 41.94 -10.02
C GLN A 634 -19.99 42.16 -8.66
N LYS A 635 -20.04 43.44 -8.25
CA LYS A 635 -20.90 43.90 -7.17
C LYS A 635 -22.35 43.69 -7.59
N SER A 636 -22.98 42.59 -7.20
CA SER A 636 -24.44 42.54 -7.07
C SER A 636 -24.78 42.56 -5.58
N ILE A 637 -25.51 43.59 -5.20
CA ILE A 637 -26.05 43.81 -3.86
C ILE A 637 -27.31 42.94 -3.73
N ASP A 638 -27.22 41.70 -3.43
CA ASP A 638 -28.26 40.78 -2.94
C ASP A 638 -28.03 39.34 -3.45
N SER A 639 -27.05 38.69 -2.92
CA SER A 639 -27.01 37.22 -2.77
C SER A 639 -25.72 36.86 -2.08
N SER A 640 -25.75 35.87 -1.20
CA SER A 640 -24.59 35.26 -0.55
C SER A 640 -23.49 34.99 -1.56
N PRO A 641 -22.23 35.32 -1.31
CA PRO A 641 -21.15 35.05 -2.26
C PRO A 641 -21.04 33.55 -2.48
N GLN A 642 -21.47 33.09 -3.63
CA GLN A 642 -21.00 31.80 -4.15
C GLN A 642 -19.57 32.03 -4.60
N ILE A 643 -18.63 31.57 -3.81
CA ILE A 643 -17.22 31.53 -4.18
C ILE A 643 -17.09 30.35 -5.14
N ASP A 644 -17.03 30.61 -6.42
CA ASP A 644 -16.72 29.65 -7.47
C ASP A 644 -15.17 29.50 -7.51
N GLU A 645 -14.61 28.82 -6.53
CA GLU A 645 -13.16 28.61 -6.36
C GLU A 645 -12.67 27.33 -7.02
N GLY A 646 -13.17 26.97 -8.18
CA GLY A 646 -12.63 25.86 -8.96
C GLY A 646 -11.30 26.23 -9.61
N VAL A 647 -10.23 25.50 -9.27
CA VAL A 647 -8.94 25.60 -9.98
C VAL A 647 -9.07 24.90 -11.32
N SER A 648 -8.76 25.62 -12.40
CA SER A 648 -8.73 25.06 -13.75
C SER A 648 -7.30 24.71 -14.14
N LEU A 649 -7.06 23.46 -14.46
CA LEU A 649 -5.77 22.92 -14.92
C LEU A 649 -5.91 22.38 -16.34
N ASN A 650 -4.81 22.33 -17.07
CA ASN A 650 -4.73 21.62 -18.34
C ASN A 650 -3.72 20.47 -18.22
N LEU A 651 -4.19 19.25 -18.47
CA LEU A 651 -3.33 18.09 -18.67
C LEU A 651 -2.92 18.06 -20.14
N THR A 652 -1.62 18.12 -20.41
CA THR A 652 -1.08 18.13 -21.76
C THR A 652 -0.29 16.86 -22.01
N VAL A 653 -0.60 16.18 -23.11
CA VAL A 653 0.22 15.11 -23.75
C VAL A 653 0.96 15.79 -24.88
N PRO A 654 2.25 16.15 -24.71
CA PRO A 654 2.95 16.93 -25.72
C PRO A 654 3.20 16.12 -27.00
N THR A 655 3.49 14.84 -26.87
CA THR A 655 3.68 13.92 -28.01
C THR A 655 3.29 12.51 -27.61
N ALA A 656 2.40 11.92 -28.38
CA ALA A 656 2.06 10.51 -28.33
C ALA A 656 1.94 9.96 -29.76
N ARG A 657 1.93 8.65 -29.90
CA ARG A 657 1.66 7.98 -31.18
C ARG A 657 0.50 7.03 -31.05
N VAL A 658 -0.23 6.85 -32.14
CA VAL A 658 -1.11 5.69 -32.32
C VAL A 658 -0.56 4.85 -33.45
N ILE A 659 -0.12 3.66 -33.14
CA ILE A 659 0.35 2.67 -34.11
C ILE A 659 -0.83 1.77 -34.44
N THR A 660 -1.20 1.76 -35.73
CA THR A 660 -2.19 0.84 -36.27
C THR A 660 -1.49 -0.34 -36.92
N THR A 661 -1.85 -1.55 -36.52
CA THR A 661 -1.38 -2.78 -37.13
C THR A 661 -2.53 -3.53 -37.80
N PHE A 662 -2.23 -4.24 -38.88
CA PHE A 662 -3.20 -4.95 -39.70
C PHE A 662 -2.85 -6.43 -39.76
N GLN A 663 -3.88 -7.27 -39.74
CA GLN A 663 -3.81 -8.70 -39.90
C GLN A 663 -4.79 -9.14 -40.97
N GLU A 664 -4.32 -9.77 -42.02
CA GLU A 664 -5.16 -10.19 -43.18
C GLU A 664 -6.16 -11.29 -42.83
N SER A 665 -5.79 -12.17 -41.91
CA SER A 665 -6.63 -13.23 -41.36
C SER A 665 -6.08 -13.59 -40.00
N VAL A 666 -6.88 -14.29 -39.21
CA VAL A 666 -6.54 -14.74 -37.85
C VAL A 666 -5.19 -15.49 -37.78
N GLU A 667 -4.80 -16.20 -38.85
CA GLU A 667 -3.55 -16.95 -38.92
C GLU A 667 -2.38 -16.14 -39.50
N ALA A 668 -2.64 -14.93 -40.03
CA ALA A 668 -1.62 -14.09 -40.63
C ALA A 668 -0.88 -13.27 -39.56
N PRO A 669 0.43 -12.96 -39.76
CA PRO A 669 1.15 -12.11 -38.84
C PRO A 669 0.63 -10.67 -38.87
N TRP A 670 0.69 -9.98 -37.72
CA TRP A 670 0.43 -8.55 -37.62
C TRP A 670 1.52 -7.77 -38.37
N LYS A 671 1.11 -6.78 -39.18
CA LYS A 671 2.00 -5.92 -39.98
C LYS A 671 1.73 -4.45 -39.66
N PRO A 672 2.72 -3.59 -39.66
CA PRO A 672 2.51 -2.13 -39.65
C PRO A 672 1.50 -1.72 -40.71
N PHE A 673 0.61 -0.79 -40.41
CA PHE A 673 -0.43 -0.32 -41.30
C PHE A 673 -0.47 1.21 -41.42
N ALA A 674 -0.51 1.90 -40.29
CA ALA A 674 -0.40 3.36 -40.23
C ALA A 674 0.15 3.80 -38.86
N GLU A 675 0.81 4.96 -38.85
CA GLU A 675 1.28 5.58 -37.60
C GLU A 675 0.83 7.04 -37.59
N PHE A 676 0.20 7.45 -36.47
CA PHE A 676 -0.25 8.79 -36.24
C PHE A 676 0.50 9.41 -35.06
N GLU A 677 0.98 10.64 -35.23
CA GLU A 677 1.51 11.47 -34.13
C GLU A 677 0.40 12.33 -33.57
N MET A 678 0.29 12.39 -32.28
CA MET A 678 -0.81 13.06 -31.60
C MET A 678 -0.32 14.03 -30.52
N THR A 679 -1.07 15.13 -30.34
CA THR A 679 -0.97 16.01 -29.19
C THR A 679 -2.35 16.15 -28.56
N ILE A 680 -2.43 16.10 -27.23
CA ILE A 680 -3.69 16.18 -26.51
C ILE A 680 -3.55 17.23 -25.41
N SER A 681 -4.54 18.12 -25.30
CA SER A 681 -4.70 19.04 -24.17
C SER A 681 -6.10 18.89 -23.60
N GLN A 682 -6.20 18.45 -22.37
CA GLN A 682 -7.44 18.14 -21.68
C GLN A 682 -7.63 19.04 -20.45
N GLY A 683 -8.74 19.79 -20.42
CA GLY A 683 -9.08 20.59 -19.25
C GLY A 683 -9.49 19.72 -18.06
N VAL A 684 -8.96 20.07 -16.89
CA VAL A 684 -9.29 19.45 -15.60
C VAL A 684 -9.85 20.52 -14.68
N LYS A 685 -10.88 20.19 -13.93
CA LYS A 685 -11.49 21.04 -12.91
C LYS A 685 -11.33 20.38 -11.56
N ILE A 686 -10.86 21.14 -10.58
CA ILE A 686 -10.81 20.70 -9.18
C ILE A 686 -11.83 21.52 -8.42
N ASP A 687 -12.90 20.88 -7.98
CA ASP A 687 -13.95 21.50 -7.15
C ASP A 687 -13.76 21.04 -5.71
N VAL A 688 -13.47 21.98 -4.81
CA VAL A 688 -13.46 21.70 -3.38
C VAL A 688 -14.90 21.70 -2.88
N LYS A 689 -15.43 20.55 -2.54
CA LYS A 689 -16.76 20.41 -1.95
C LYS A 689 -16.64 20.25 -0.44
N GLN A 690 -17.56 20.90 0.26
CA GLN A 690 -17.79 20.69 1.67
C GLN A 690 -19.15 19.96 1.82
N PRO A 691 -19.19 18.62 1.60
CA PRO A 691 -20.44 17.86 1.57
C PRO A 691 -21.16 17.80 2.92
N SER A 692 -20.46 18.07 4.01
CA SER A 692 -21.03 18.27 5.36
C SER A 692 -20.01 19.03 6.21
N PHE A 693 -20.41 19.48 7.40
CA PHE A 693 -19.48 20.03 8.40
C PHE A 693 -18.35 19.07 8.79
N THR A 694 -18.38 17.83 8.30
CA THR A 694 -17.55 16.71 8.77
C THR A 694 -16.65 16.11 7.71
N LYS A 695 -16.82 16.44 6.42
CA LYS A 695 -16.01 15.91 5.33
C LYS A 695 -15.70 17.00 4.34
N ARG A 696 -14.41 17.26 4.11
CA ARG A 696 -13.93 18.01 2.95
C ARG A 696 -13.47 17.02 1.89
N ALA A 697 -13.94 17.19 0.67
CA ALA A 697 -13.52 16.39 -0.46
C ALA A 697 -13.16 17.34 -1.61
N ALA A 698 -12.11 17.01 -2.32
CA ALA A 698 -11.79 17.65 -3.58
C ALA A 698 -12.29 16.74 -4.71
N ASP A 699 -13.27 17.20 -5.47
CA ASP A 699 -13.71 16.49 -6.65
C ASP A 699 -12.84 16.90 -7.84
N ILE A 700 -12.10 15.93 -8.37
CA ILE A 700 -11.38 16.10 -9.64
C ILE A 700 -12.33 15.70 -10.75
N GLY A 701 -12.72 16.67 -11.56
CA GLY A 701 -13.58 16.49 -12.72
C GLY A 701 -12.86 16.84 -14.02
N TRP A 702 -13.29 16.23 -15.10
CA TRP A 702 -12.79 16.53 -16.43
C TRP A 702 -13.71 17.57 -17.11
N LYS A 703 -13.12 18.49 -17.89
CA LYS A 703 -13.90 19.38 -18.73
C LYS A 703 -14.24 18.67 -20.04
N ASP A 704 -15.40 18.98 -20.60
CA ASP A 704 -15.86 18.41 -21.89
C ASP A 704 -15.02 18.89 -23.10
N THR A 705 -14.07 19.81 -22.88
CA THR A 705 -13.21 20.36 -23.94
C THR A 705 -11.85 19.70 -23.93
N ALA A 706 -11.59 18.89 -24.94
CA ALA A 706 -10.24 18.43 -25.28
C ALA A 706 -9.83 19.07 -26.60
N ALA A 707 -8.58 19.51 -26.71
CA ALA A 707 -7.94 19.84 -27.99
C ALA A 707 -7.02 18.68 -28.38
N ILE A 708 -7.40 17.97 -29.43
CA ILE A 708 -6.64 16.86 -29.99
C ILE A 708 -6.20 17.25 -31.38
N LYS A 709 -4.94 17.00 -31.71
CA LYS A 709 -4.41 17.16 -33.05
C LYS A 709 -3.73 15.85 -33.45
N CYS A 710 -4.01 15.42 -34.66
CA CYS A 710 -3.48 14.20 -35.23
C CYS A 710 -2.76 14.50 -36.55
N ARG A 711 -1.62 13.88 -36.72
CA ARG A 711 -0.84 13.97 -37.98
C ARG A 711 -0.40 12.57 -38.40
N LEU A 712 -0.72 12.18 -39.62
CA LEU A 712 -0.22 10.94 -40.21
C LEU A 712 1.31 11.02 -40.34
N LYS A 713 2.01 10.05 -39.78
CA LYS A 713 3.48 9.95 -39.78
C LYS A 713 3.97 8.94 -40.80
N SER A 714 3.34 7.76 -40.88
CA SER A 714 3.58 6.77 -41.91
C SER A 714 2.27 6.13 -42.37
N ASP A 715 2.23 5.71 -43.64
CA ASP A 715 1.08 5.03 -44.27
C ASP A 715 1.57 3.83 -45.07
N ASP A 716 1.49 2.67 -44.46
CA ASP A 716 1.84 1.38 -45.06
C ASP A 716 0.59 0.63 -45.57
N SER A 717 -0.59 1.27 -45.52
CA SER A 717 -1.87 0.70 -45.94
C SER A 717 -1.97 0.47 -47.44
N GLY A 718 -1.11 1.11 -48.22
CA GLY A 718 -1.14 1.08 -49.69
C GLY A 718 -2.20 2.00 -50.32
N GLY A 719 -2.84 2.86 -49.50
CA GLY A 719 -3.85 3.82 -49.92
C GLY A 719 -3.67 5.19 -49.28
N SER A 720 -4.57 6.13 -49.52
CA SER A 720 -4.57 7.42 -48.84
C SER A 720 -5.32 7.32 -47.54
N THR A 721 -4.63 7.31 -46.40
CA THR A 721 -5.22 7.34 -45.07
C THR A 721 -5.75 8.74 -44.76
N ASP A 722 -7.00 8.85 -44.25
CA ASP A 722 -7.65 10.09 -43.88
C ASP A 722 -7.37 10.42 -42.42
N SER A 723 -6.36 11.26 -42.16
CA SER A 723 -5.98 11.63 -40.78
C SER A 723 -7.00 12.50 -40.05
N GLU A 724 -7.81 13.29 -40.79
CA GLU A 724 -8.87 14.12 -40.19
C GLU A 724 -10.00 13.23 -39.63
N LYS A 725 -10.43 12.23 -40.41
CA LYS A 725 -11.42 11.26 -39.92
C LYS A 725 -10.89 10.40 -38.76
N PHE A 726 -9.61 10.04 -38.79
CA PHE A 726 -9.00 9.36 -37.65
C PHE A 726 -9.01 10.23 -36.39
N GLU A 727 -8.64 11.50 -36.53
CA GLU A 727 -8.68 12.49 -35.43
C GLU A 727 -10.09 12.61 -34.86
N GLU A 728 -11.12 12.75 -35.71
CA GLU A 728 -12.53 12.83 -35.30
C GLU A 728 -12.98 11.57 -34.54
N ALA A 729 -12.66 10.39 -35.04
CA ALA A 729 -13.01 9.12 -34.40
C ALA A 729 -12.30 8.93 -33.05
N PHE A 730 -11.01 9.25 -32.99
CA PHE A 730 -10.23 9.21 -31.76
C PHE A 730 -10.75 10.25 -30.75
N ALA A 731 -11.01 11.50 -31.17
CA ALA A 731 -11.54 12.54 -30.31
C ALA A 731 -12.92 12.18 -29.73
N SER A 732 -13.77 11.53 -30.54
CA SER A 732 -15.07 11.01 -30.08
C SER A 732 -14.88 9.94 -29.00
N GLY A 733 -13.98 9.00 -29.21
CA GLY A 733 -13.62 7.99 -28.22
C GLY A 733 -13.05 8.58 -26.93
N TRP A 734 -12.11 9.52 -27.06
CA TRP A 734 -11.52 10.25 -25.94
C TRP A 734 -12.58 10.99 -25.12
N LYS A 735 -13.48 11.71 -25.79
CA LYS A 735 -14.60 12.40 -25.14
C LYS A 735 -15.51 11.43 -24.37
N THR A 736 -15.85 10.29 -24.99
CA THR A 736 -16.65 9.24 -24.35
C THR A 736 -15.94 8.69 -23.13
N TRP A 737 -14.63 8.40 -23.24
CA TRP A 737 -13.83 7.93 -22.13
C TRP A 737 -13.81 8.92 -20.96
N ILE A 738 -13.58 10.20 -21.25
CA ILE A 738 -13.57 11.28 -20.24
C ILE A 738 -14.94 11.41 -19.56
N GLN A 739 -16.04 11.35 -20.30
CA GLN A 739 -17.40 11.46 -19.76
C GLN A 739 -17.78 10.25 -18.86
N ASN A 740 -17.22 9.08 -19.16
CA ASN A 740 -17.41 7.87 -18.36
C ASN A 740 -16.54 7.88 -17.08
N GLN A 741 -15.50 8.72 -17.05
CA GLN A 741 -14.74 8.91 -15.82
C GLN A 741 -15.59 9.68 -14.80
N LYS A 742 -16.12 8.98 -13.80
CA LYS A 742 -16.80 9.61 -12.67
C LYS A 742 -15.84 10.61 -12.02
N SER A 743 -16.36 11.80 -11.69
CA SER A 743 -15.59 12.73 -10.85
C SER A 743 -15.11 11.98 -9.60
N ARG A 744 -13.81 11.91 -9.43
CA ARG A 744 -13.22 11.20 -8.27
C ARG A 744 -13.14 12.18 -7.13
N SER A 745 -13.84 11.86 -6.05
CA SER A 745 -13.73 12.60 -4.80
C SER A 745 -12.48 12.11 -4.08
N LEU A 746 -11.48 12.99 -3.95
CA LEU A 746 -10.39 12.78 -3.02
C LEU A 746 -10.93 13.14 -1.63
N GLU A 747 -11.45 12.17 -0.92
CA GLU A 747 -11.77 12.35 0.50
C GLU A 747 -10.45 12.55 1.26
N ILE A 748 -10.36 13.63 2.04
CA ILE A 748 -9.26 13.76 3.00
C ILE A 748 -9.48 12.66 4.03
N PRO A 749 -8.57 11.67 4.14
CA PRO A 749 -8.77 10.54 5.04
C PRO A 749 -8.88 11.04 6.47
N ASP A 750 -9.70 10.37 7.28
CA ASP A 750 -9.68 10.56 8.73
C ASP A 750 -8.25 10.34 9.21
N LEU A 751 -7.66 11.33 9.87
CA LEU A 751 -6.34 11.18 10.46
C LEU A 751 -6.47 10.21 11.64
N THR A 752 -5.87 9.03 11.52
CA THR A 752 -5.85 8.06 12.61
C THR A 752 -4.55 8.18 13.40
N PHE A 753 -4.66 8.42 14.70
CA PHE A 753 -3.55 8.35 15.64
C PHE A 753 -3.81 7.19 16.60
N GLY A 754 -3.09 6.09 16.43
CA GLY A 754 -3.31 4.87 17.21
C GLY A 754 -4.73 4.32 17.01
N SER A 755 -5.46 4.08 18.08
CA SER A 755 -6.86 3.62 18.05
C SER A 755 -7.89 4.74 17.85
N SER A 756 -7.48 6.00 17.91
CA SER A 756 -8.36 7.17 17.82
C SER A 756 -8.43 7.70 16.40
N LYS A 757 -9.66 7.81 15.87
CA LYS A 757 -9.94 8.50 14.61
C LYS A 757 -10.19 9.97 14.89
N LEU A 758 -9.29 10.84 14.46
CA LEU A 758 -9.54 12.27 14.40
C LEU A 758 -10.51 12.54 13.25
N ARG A 759 -11.73 12.87 13.60
CA ARG A 759 -12.69 13.41 12.63
C ARG A 759 -12.44 14.90 12.50
N LEU A 760 -12.49 15.43 11.29
CA LEU A 760 -12.44 16.88 11.02
C LEU A 760 -13.54 17.69 11.76
N GLN A 761 -14.44 17.02 12.48
CA GLN A 761 -15.42 17.63 13.39
C GLN A 761 -14.80 18.21 14.67
N ASP A 762 -13.66 17.71 15.07
CA ASP A 762 -13.05 17.99 16.37
C ASP A 762 -12.01 19.13 16.28
N ALA A 763 -11.79 19.69 15.06
CA ALA A 763 -10.82 20.74 14.78
C ALA A 763 -11.49 22.14 14.65
#